data_cf0391a8cf9467b2d0cd7221f951fb91
#
_entry.id   cf0391a8cf9467b2d0cd7221f951fb91
#
_cell.length_a   1.000
_cell.length_b   1.000
_cell.length_c   1.000
_cell.angle_alpha   90.00
_cell.angle_beta   90.00
_cell.angle_gamma   90.00
#
_symmetry.space_group_name_H-M   'P 1'
#
loop_
_entity.id
_entity.type
_entity.pdbx_description
1 polymer ?
#
loop_
_entity_poly.entity_id
_entity_poly.type
_entity_poly.pdbx_seq_one_letter_code
_entity_poly.pdbx_strand_id
1 'polypeptide(L)'
;MMGGTLLIGAALLSGLTATVLLITNYLWREKRYLNAVTPLIGVTAGLLSLALAYLTYQFITTDYANAYVWNNTANYISIFYRITGVYAGNQGSVLLWAALTAIVAFWAVVVRGLERRETRLVQGITMGVVTYFAAMLVLDSPFEPISAEFPEMDPGFVPIDGTGLNPLLIDPYMAIHPPIMFIAYALLTMPFAIAVAHFISTIRGEGGLFDEWIGSVTRWLRIAWLFLTAAIVLGSLWSYRVLGWGGIWAWDPVEVAVLIPWLFLTATLHAVMNYRSRSTYATLAPAMTGATLALIVYATAIVRSGVFRSVHSFADGGIGAALLVLLTITSILGIGLPLGYWLLREPESASETSSPAQGWITHVNLKHLAVLSIGLLGFISVWGLTFPVLNTYATGVEVAVGGQYYNLWSYPIVLGVLLILGFYMDYDVEGRRRALLSLGIFTLLTVLAALVAPSETWTLSNVDGNDALLYRLVGNASALSILPPAAYVCLTVIKRTLEFVPGNPNRNFQLKQVGITMIHVAFALLVVTVTFSYLFTAQSSLVVADADREATIEGSAVHEVPESNYAVQVSDYRSYQRPEEPNVENMALSSEQIASRGQEIHETRQPVYGTATQINAGPDATVIQLDNSGVWIGVMNASQTDLGISEGDQVVGVGTVMWDFLPELPQSDGVVVTEAANVGPVSNPPAALDQTRVEGTAVGLTVYQNGEQIARGNAGQEQYLQQGGMEVRDVLVDRGLTHDTYVIAAVDDGTVSLTVKQIPLMTVMRFSVAALLVGMLFVIVFDPAHGLARVWPRVTRQQNVTETTSD
;
A
#
# COMPACT_ATOMS: atom_id res chain seq x y z
N MET A 1 26.45 2.73 -8.44
CA MET A 1 26.12 3.44 -7.19
C MET A 1 26.28 4.94 -7.32
N MET A 2 27.45 5.51 -7.54
CA MET A 2 27.62 6.97 -7.74
C MET A 2 26.67 7.58 -8.76
N GLY A 3 26.31 6.85 -9.84
CA GLY A 3 25.40 7.33 -10.87
C GLY A 3 23.99 7.64 -10.36
N GLY A 4 23.42 6.78 -9.54
CA GLY A 4 22.05 6.96 -8.97
C GLY A 4 21.99 8.14 -8.00
N THR A 5 22.95 8.26 -7.09
CA THR A 5 23.04 9.39 -6.16
C THR A 5 23.26 10.71 -6.91
N LEU A 6 24.06 10.73 -7.98
CA LEU A 6 24.24 11.90 -8.83
C LEU A 6 22.94 12.30 -9.55
N LEU A 7 22.14 11.33 -10.02
CA LEU A 7 20.83 11.62 -10.63
C LEU A 7 19.89 12.31 -9.63
N ILE A 8 19.82 11.83 -8.39
CA ILE A 8 18.99 12.42 -7.33
C ILE A 8 19.54 13.81 -6.95
N GLY A 9 20.84 13.97 -6.80
CA GLY A 9 21.49 15.28 -6.53
C GLY A 9 21.23 16.30 -7.63
N ALA A 10 21.33 15.89 -8.90
CA ALA A 10 20.99 16.74 -10.04
C ALA A 10 19.49 17.08 -10.09
N ALA A 11 18.59 16.13 -9.73
CA ALA A 11 17.17 16.37 -9.60
C ALA A 11 16.87 17.37 -8.48
N LEU A 12 17.57 17.28 -7.34
CA LEU A 12 17.46 18.25 -6.24
C LEU A 12 17.85 19.65 -6.70
N LEU A 13 18.98 19.80 -7.38
CA LEU A 13 19.46 21.10 -7.86
C LEU A 13 18.53 21.71 -8.92
N SER A 14 18.07 20.92 -9.89
CA SER A 14 17.14 21.39 -10.92
C SER A 14 15.77 21.73 -10.31
N GLY A 15 15.26 20.91 -9.40
CA GLY A 15 14.00 21.13 -8.68
C GLY A 15 14.05 22.38 -7.78
N LEU A 16 15.13 22.56 -7.03
CA LEU A 16 15.34 23.74 -6.18
C LEU A 16 15.42 25.01 -7.04
N THR A 17 16.16 24.96 -8.15
CA THR A 17 16.26 26.09 -9.09
C THR A 17 14.89 26.45 -9.66
N ALA A 18 14.11 25.45 -10.11
CA ALA A 18 12.76 25.68 -10.61
C ALA A 18 11.85 26.28 -9.51
N THR A 19 11.91 25.75 -8.29
CA THR A 19 11.14 26.24 -7.14
C THR A 19 11.46 27.69 -6.84
N VAL A 20 12.75 28.04 -6.72
CA VAL A 20 13.20 29.41 -6.44
C VAL A 20 12.77 30.36 -7.56
N LEU A 21 12.96 30.00 -8.83
CA LEU A 21 12.52 30.81 -9.96
C LEU A 21 11.00 31.02 -9.96
N LEU A 22 10.19 30.00 -9.68
CA LEU A 22 8.75 30.12 -9.63
C LEU A 22 8.28 31.05 -8.51
N ILE A 23 8.80 30.87 -7.31
CA ILE A 23 8.44 31.68 -6.14
C ILE A 23 8.91 33.14 -6.32
N THR A 24 10.13 33.37 -6.77
CA THR A 24 10.64 34.72 -7.00
C THR A 24 9.87 35.44 -8.09
N ASN A 25 9.54 34.78 -9.21
CA ASN A 25 8.72 35.38 -10.27
C ASN A 25 7.27 35.66 -9.81
N TYR A 26 6.77 34.89 -8.86
CA TYR A 26 5.49 35.18 -8.18
C TYR A 26 5.61 36.41 -7.28
N LEU A 27 6.61 36.46 -6.39
CA LEU A 27 6.77 37.52 -5.39
C LEU A 27 7.08 38.86 -6.04
N TRP A 28 8.00 38.95 -7.01
CA TRP A 28 8.44 40.17 -7.65
C TRP A 28 7.64 40.60 -8.88
N ARG A 29 6.57 39.79 -9.22
CA ARG A 29 5.71 40.05 -10.38
C ARG A 29 6.48 40.09 -11.71
N GLU A 30 7.61 39.41 -11.78
CA GLU A 30 8.47 39.32 -12.96
C GLU A 30 8.17 38.07 -13.81
N LYS A 31 8.70 38.06 -15.03
CA LYS A 31 8.69 36.89 -15.93
C LYS A 31 10.10 36.46 -16.28
N ARG A 32 11.05 36.70 -15.37
CA ARG A 32 12.45 36.43 -15.61
C ARG A 32 12.77 34.95 -15.65
N TYR A 33 13.41 34.49 -16.71
CA TYR A 33 13.83 33.12 -16.91
C TYR A 33 12.67 32.07 -16.93
N LEU A 34 11.42 32.49 -17.16
CA LEU A 34 10.27 31.54 -17.20
C LEU A 34 10.43 30.46 -18.28
N ASN A 35 11.09 30.80 -19.41
CA ASN A 35 11.35 29.83 -20.49
C ASN A 35 12.26 28.68 -20.03
N ALA A 36 13.09 28.87 -18.99
CA ALA A 36 13.93 27.83 -18.41
C ALA A 36 13.20 26.95 -17.38
N VAL A 37 12.10 27.45 -16.80
CA VAL A 37 11.40 26.75 -15.71
C VAL A 37 10.74 25.45 -16.17
N THR A 38 10.03 25.48 -17.32
CA THR A 38 9.38 24.26 -17.84
C THR A 38 10.39 23.17 -18.18
N PRO A 39 11.51 23.45 -18.89
CA PRO A 39 12.60 22.48 -19.03
C PRO A 39 13.17 21.97 -17.71
N LEU A 40 13.40 22.86 -16.70
CA LEU A 40 13.92 22.43 -15.40
C LEU A 40 12.98 21.45 -14.68
N ILE A 41 11.65 21.70 -14.70
CA ILE A 41 10.67 20.76 -14.14
C ILE A 41 10.71 19.43 -14.91
N GLY A 42 10.82 19.48 -16.26
CA GLY A 42 10.95 18.29 -17.09
C GLY A 42 12.23 17.51 -16.81
N VAL A 43 13.36 18.21 -16.62
CA VAL A 43 14.64 17.61 -16.23
C VAL A 43 14.52 16.96 -14.85
N THR A 44 13.93 17.63 -13.87
CA THR A 44 13.71 17.05 -12.53
C THR A 44 12.88 15.76 -12.61
N ALA A 45 11.77 15.78 -13.36
CA ALA A 45 10.93 14.59 -13.56
C ALA A 45 11.68 13.47 -14.30
N GLY A 46 12.46 13.82 -15.34
CA GLY A 46 13.27 12.87 -16.09
C GLY A 46 14.37 12.22 -15.25
N LEU A 47 15.09 13.02 -14.44
CA LEU A 47 16.17 12.52 -13.58
C LEU A 47 15.65 11.59 -12.47
N LEU A 48 14.54 11.95 -11.79
CA LEU A 48 13.94 11.08 -10.79
C LEU A 48 13.37 9.79 -11.40
N SER A 49 12.78 9.88 -12.59
CA SER A 49 12.30 8.70 -13.32
C SER A 49 13.46 7.81 -13.78
N LEU A 50 14.58 8.40 -14.21
CA LEU A 50 15.79 7.66 -14.59
C LEU A 50 16.45 7.02 -13.37
N ALA A 51 16.49 7.70 -12.21
CA ALA A 51 16.98 7.12 -10.96
C ALA A 51 16.12 5.90 -10.54
N LEU A 52 14.79 6.01 -10.63
CA LEU A 52 13.88 4.89 -10.36
C LEU A 52 14.10 3.72 -11.34
N ALA A 53 14.26 4.02 -12.62
CA ALA A 53 14.54 3.00 -13.64
C ALA A 53 15.90 2.33 -13.41
N TYR A 54 16.93 3.10 -13.00
CA TYR A 54 18.24 2.56 -12.68
C TYR A 54 18.20 1.66 -11.44
N LEU A 55 17.49 2.07 -10.39
CA LEU A 55 17.28 1.23 -9.22
C LEU A 55 16.54 -0.07 -9.61
N THR A 56 15.50 0.03 -10.44
CA THR A 56 14.76 -1.15 -10.94
C THR A 56 15.68 -2.09 -11.72
N TYR A 57 16.59 -1.55 -12.53
CA TYR A 57 17.59 -2.35 -13.24
C TYR A 57 18.50 -3.10 -12.26
N GLN A 58 19.01 -2.45 -11.22
CA GLN A 58 19.84 -3.09 -10.19
C GLN A 58 19.09 -4.22 -9.46
N PHE A 59 17.79 -4.08 -9.18
CA PHE A 59 16.96 -5.15 -8.63
C PHE A 59 16.81 -6.34 -9.60
N ILE A 60 16.58 -6.08 -10.88
CA ILE A 60 16.45 -7.14 -11.89
C ILE A 60 17.76 -7.92 -12.02
N THR A 61 18.89 -7.23 -12.03
CA THR A 61 20.22 -7.82 -12.16
C THR A 61 20.85 -8.30 -10.85
N THR A 62 20.13 -8.15 -9.73
CA THR A 62 20.62 -8.50 -8.38
C THR A 62 22.00 -7.90 -8.08
N ASP A 63 22.15 -6.58 -8.33
CA ASP A 63 23.39 -5.85 -8.06
C ASP A 63 23.56 -5.62 -6.55
N TYR A 64 24.08 -6.63 -5.85
CA TYR A 64 24.28 -6.59 -4.40
C TYR A 64 25.42 -5.68 -3.93
N ALA A 65 26.15 -5.05 -4.85
CA ALA A 65 27.01 -3.93 -4.47
C ALA A 65 26.21 -2.74 -3.92
N ASN A 66 24.89 -2.69 -4.18
CA ASN A 66 23.94 -1.75 -3.60
C ASN A 66 23.28 -2.33 -2.34
N ALA A 67 23.44 -1.67 -1.18
CA ALA A 67 22.91 -2.10 0.11
C ALA A 67 21.37 -2.25 0.10
N TYR A 68 20.67 -1.31 -0.55
CA TYR A 68 19.21 -1.35 -0.65
C TYR A 68 18.72 -2.55 -1.47
N VAL A 69 19.42 -2.91 -2.56
CA VAL A 69 19.11 -4.10 -3.37
C VAL A 69 19.37 -5.36 -2.56
N TRP A 70 20.52 -5.43 -1.88
CA TRP A 70 20.88 -6.56 -1.03
C TRP A 70 19.83 -6.81 0.08
N ASN A 71 19.34 -5.74 0.72
CA ASN A 71 18.37 -5.81 1.81
C ASN A 71 16.94 -6.19 1.36
N ASN A 72 16.58 -6.03 0.08
CA ASN A 72 15.20 -6.15 -0.39
C ASN A 72 15.01 -7.14 -1.54
N THR A 73 16.01 -7.97 -1.86
CA THR A 73 15.87 -9.05 -2.84
C THR A 73 16.86 -10.19 -2.59
N ALA A 74 16.66 -11.30 -3.27
CA ALA A 74 17.56 -12.47 -3.26
C ALA A 74 17.50 -13.22 -4.61
N ASN A 75 18.47 -14.11 -4.84
CA ASN A 75 18.58 -14.84 -6.11
C ASN A 75 17.39 -15.77 -6.37
N TYR A 76 16.80 -16.36 -5.33
CA TYR A 76 15.64 -17.25 -5.47
C TYR A 76 14.32 -16.51 -5.80
N ILE A 77 14.26 -15.18 -5.64
CA ILE A 77 13.06 -14.38 -5.88
C ILE A 77 12.86 -14.19 -7.39
N SER A 78 11.66 -14.45 -7.89
CA SER A 78 11.32 -14.24 -9.29
C SER A 78 11.47 -12.77 -9.72
N ILE A 79 11.82 -12.51 -10.98
CA ILE A 79 12.01 -11.15 -11.53
C ILE A 79 10.80 -10.25 -11.25
N PHE A 80 9.58 -10.79 -11.30
CA PHE A 80 8.38 -10.03 -10.97
C PHE A 80 8.44 -9.44 -9.56
N TYR A 81 8.78 -10.27 -8.56
CA TYR A 81 8.89 -9.81 -7.17
C TYR A 81 10.19 -9.05 -6.88
N ARG A 82 11.27 -9.24 -7.64
CA ARG A 82 12.43 -8.36 -7.58
C ARG A 82 12.06 -6.92 -7.92
N ILE A 83 11.24 -6.70 -8.96
CA ILE A 83 10.73 -5.37 -9.31
C ILE A 83 9.89 -4.79 -8.17
N THR A 84 9.12 -5.61 -7.45
CA THR A 84 8.35 -5.10 -6.30
C THR A 84 9.22 -4.69 -5.13
N GLY A 85 10.39 -5.30 -4.97
CA GLY A 85 11.40 -4.93 -3.99
C GLY A 85 11.84 -3.46 -4.08
N VAL A 86 11.78 -2.86 -5.28
CA VAL A 86 12.13 -1.45 -5.50
C VAL A 86 11.39 -0.50 -4.56
N TYR A 87 10.11 -0.76 -4.26
CA TYR A 87 9.27 0.08 -3.41
C TYR A 87 8.86 -0.56 -2.09
N ALA A 88 9.46 -1.71 -1.76
CA ALA A 88 9.23 -2.40 -0.49
C ALA A 88 9.77 -1.62 0.71
N GLY A 89 10.96 -1.06 0.58
CA GLY A 89 11.60 -0.27 1.62
C GLY A 89 11.27 1.23 1.56
N ASN A 90 11.82 1.98 2.51
CA ASN A 90 11.56 3.40 2.69
C ASN A 90 12.08 4.24 1.52
N GLN A 91 13.36 4.08 1.16
CA GLN A 91 14.04 4.94 0.19
C GLN A 91 13.45 4.78 -1.21
N GLY A 92 13.25 3.53 -1.68
CA GLY A 92 12.70 3.27 -3.00
C GLY A 92 11.25 3.72 -3.16
N SER A 93 10.43 3.60 -2.11
CA SER A 93 9.05 4.07 -2.12
C SER A 93 8.94 5.59 -2.13
N VAL A 94 9.83 6.32 -1.43
CA VAL A 94 9.93 7.79 -1.52
C VAL A 94 10.41 8.22 -2.91
N LEU A 95 11.34 7.47 -3.53
CA LEU A 95 11.79 7.72 -4.91
C LEU A 95 10.63 7.56 -5.92
N LEU A 96 9.83 6.52 -5.76
CA LEU A 96 8.62 6.33 -6.57
C LEU A 96 7.63 7.49 -6.38
N TRP A 97 7.36 7.90 -5.14
CA TRP A 97 6.48 9.04 -4.84
C TRP A 97 7.02 10.35 -5.42
N ALA A 98 8.31 10.63 -5.26
CA ALA A 98 8.98 11.79 -5.83
C ALA A 98 8.88 11.85 -7.36
N ALA A 99 9.17 10.72 -8.04
CA ALA A 99 9.09 10.61 -9.50
C ALA A 99 7.66 10.86 -10.00
N LEU A 100 6.66 10.21 -9.39
CA LEU A 100 5.25 10.40 -9.74
C LEU A 100 4.79 11.85 -9.51
N THR A 101 5.19 12.46 -8.39
CA THR A 101 4.84 13.86 -8.09
C THR A 101 5.50 14.82 -9.09
N ALA A 102 6.74 14.58 -9.48
CA ALA A 102 7.44 15.37 -10.49
C ALA A 102 6.80 15.22 -11.88
N ILE A 103 6.36 14.02 -12.25
CA ILE A 103 5.60 13.78 -13.50
C ILE A 103 4.28 14.56 -13.48
N VAL A 104 3.55 14.54 -12.36
CA VAL A 104 2.32 15.32 -12.17
C VAL A 104 2.59 16.82 -12.31
N ALA A 105 3.65 17.34 -11.69
CA ALA A 105 4.06 18.73 -11.81
C ALA A 105 4.39 19.12 -13.26
N PHE A 106 5.16 18.29 -13.95
CA PHE A 106 5.52 18.51 -15.36
C PHE A 106 4.29 18.50 -16.27
N TRP A 107 3.42 17.50 -16.13
CA TRP A 107 2.18 17.45 -16.88
C TRP A 107 1.30 18.70 -16.65
N ALA A 108 1.17 19.13 -15.40
CA ALA A 108 0.38 20.31 -15.06
C ALA A 108 0.93 21.59 -15.70
N VAL A 109 2.26 21.75 -15.76
CA VAL A 109 2.89 22.91 -16.46
C VAL A 109 2.68 22.84 -17.97
N VAL A 110 2.82 21.68 -18.59
CA VAL A 110 2.59 21.51 -20.03
C VAL A 110 1.14 21.86 -20.40
N VAL A 111 0.17 21.48 -19.57
CA VAL A 111 -1.25 21.72 -19.83
C VAL A 111 -1.68 23.15 -19.52
N ARG A 112 -1.16 23.77 -18.45
CA ARG A 112 -1.60 25.09 -17.95
C ARG A 112 -0.69 26.25 -18.31
N GLY A 113 0.58 25.98 -18.61
CA GLY A 113 1.61 27.00 -18.80
C GLY A 113 1.97 27.75 -17.52
N LEU A 114 2.87 28.74 -17.63
CA LEU A 114 3.37 29.58 -16.53
C LEU A 114 3.09 31.06 -16.72
N GLU A 115 2.30 31.42 -17.72
CA GLU A 115 2.03 32.83 -18.05
C GLU A 115 1.32 33.57 -16.91
N ARG A 116 0.42 32.87 -16.23
CA ARG A 116 -0.32 33.40 -15.09
C ARG A 116 0.53 33.37 -13.84
N ARG A 117 0.46 34.42 -13.05
CA ARG A 117 1.22 34.56 -11.80
C ARG A 117 0.82 33.48 -10.78
N GLU A 118 -0.46 33.21 -10.67
CA GLU A 118 -1.04 32.21 -9.76
C GLU A 118 -0.54 30.80 -10.10
N THR A 119 -0.42 30.48 -11.39
CA THR A 119 0.13 29.20 -11.84
C THR A 119 1.57 29.01 -11.37
N ARG A 120 2.36 30.09 -11.34
CA ARG A 120 3.74 30.06 -10.82
C ARG A 120 3.78 29.72 -9.33
N LEU A 121 2.88 30.29 -8.53
CA LEU A 121 2.79 29.97 -7.10
C LEU A 121 2.38 28.52 -6.88
N VAL A 122 1.32 28.05 -7.56
CA VAL A 122 0.89 26.62 -7.48
C VAL A 122 2.03 25.69 -7.85
N GLN A 123 2.71 25.97 -8.97
CA GLN A 123 3.84 25.12 -9.40
C GLN A 123 5.04 25.26 -8.48
N GLY A 124 5.29 26.43 -7.90
CA GLY A 124 6.34 26.64 -6.91
C GLY A 124 6.15 25.82 -5.65
N ILE A 125 4.91 25.75 -5.15
CA ILE A 125 4.55 24.90 -4.00
C ILE A 125 4.69 23.42 -4.36
N THR A 126 4.18 23.00 -5.53
CA THR A 126 4.29 21.61 -6.00
C THR A 126 5.75 21.17 -6.15
N MET A 127 6.58 22.02 -6.79
CA MET A 127 8.02 21.75 -6.94
C MET A 127 8.77 21.82 -5.61
N GLY A 128 8.30 22.60 -4.64
CA GLY A 128 8.80 22.59 -3.26
C GLY A 128 8.66 21.21 -2.61
N VAL A 129 7.52 20.55 -2.79
CA VAL A 129 7.30 19.17 -2.30
C VAL A 129 8.22 18.17 -3.03
N VAL A 130 8.35 18.27 -4.36
CA VAL A 130 9.28 17.42 -5.14
C VAL A 130 10.72 17.61 -4.68
N THR A 131 11.14 18.87 -4.50
CA THR A 131 12.49 19.23 -4.04
C THR A 131 12.75 18.67 -2.63
N TYR A 132 11.76 18.72 -1.75
CA TYR A 132 11.85 18.13 -0.42
C TYR A 132 12.07 16.61 -0.48
N PHE A 133 11.31 15.89 -1.30
CA PHE A 133 11.54 14.46 -1.50
C PHE A 133 12.93 14.17 -2.06
N ALA A 134 13.39 14.94 -3.04
CA ALA A 134 14.75 14.79 -3.56
C ALA A 134 15.82 15.05 -2.48
N ALA A 135 15.59 16.01 -1.58
CA ALA A 135 16.48 16.26 -0.45
C ALA A 135 16.49 15.10 0.56
N MET A 136 15.32 14.52 0.87
CA MET A 136 15.25 13.30 1.70
C MET A 136 16.07 12.17 1.09
N LEU A 137 15.96 11.96 -0.21
CA LEU A 137 16.66 10.90 -0.94
C LEU A 137 18.18 11.15 -1.11
N VAL A 138 18.65 12.38 -0.93
CA VAL A 138 20.08 12.68 -0.84
C VAL A 138 20.61 12.35 0.57
N LEU A 139 19.78 12.53 1.60
CA LEU A 139 20.16 12.26 2.99
C LEU A 139 20.09 10.77 3.34
N ASP A 140 19.14 10.04 2.72
CA ASP A 140 18.93 8.61 2.91
C ASP A 140 18.70 7.99 1.51
N SER A 141 19.81 7.60 0.87
CA SER A 141 19.84 7.26 -0.55
C SER A 141 19.56 5.77 -0.79
N PRO A 142 18.71 5.40 -1.78
CA PRO A 142 18.56 4.02 -2.19
C PRO A 142 19.78 3.49 -2.98
N PHE A 143 20.84 4.27 -3.10
CA PHE A 143 22.07 3.91 -3.83
C PHE A 143 23.30 3.88 -2.92
N GLU A 144 23.11 3.58 -1.65
CA GLU A 144 24.22 3.38 -0.72
C GLU A 144 25.01 2.13 -1.08
N PRO A 145 26.36 2.19 -1.02
CA PRO A 145 27.19 1.03 -1.29
C PRO A 145 27.08 0.00 -0.18
N ILE A 146 27.22 -1.27 -0.53
CA ILE A 146 27.17 -2.40 0.42
C ILE A 146 28.23 -2.27 1.54
N SER A 147 29.33 -1.57 1.30
CA SER A 147 30.33 -1.26 2.31
C SER A 147 29.79 -0.40 3.49
N ALA A 148 28.62 0.24 3.34
CA ALA A 148 27.96 0.92 4.45
C ALA A 148 27.35 -0.07 5.45
N GLU A 149 26.88 -1.24 4.98
CA GLU A 149 26.34 -2.34 5.81
C GLU A 149 27.47 -3.20 6.38
N PHE A 150 28.58 -3.34 5.66
CA PHE A 150 29.73 -4.15 6.03
C PHE A 150 31.04 -3.34 6.11
N PRO A 151 31.13 -2.36 7.05
CA PRO A 151 32.30 -1.46 7.11
C PRO A 151 33.60 -2.15 7.50
N GLU A 152 33.53 -3.35 8.07
CA GLU A 152 34.68 -4.14 8.51
C GLU A 152 35.19 -5.11 7.44
N MET A 153 34.48 -5.23 6.32
CA MET A 153 34.88 -6.10 5.19
C MET A 153 35.83 -5.37 4.25
N ASP A 154 36.59 -6.15 3.49
CA ASP A 154 37.55 -5.63 2.52
C ASP A 154 36.91 -4.73 1.47
N PRO A 155 37.62 -3.67 1.02
CA PRO A 155 37.16 -2.83 -0.07
C PRO A 155 36.88 -3.66 -1.34
N GLY A 156 35.59 -3.67 -1.78
CA GLY A 156 35.17 -4.46 -2.93
C GLY A 156 34.38 -5.74 -2.58
N PHE A 157 34.19 -6.02 -1.29
CA PHE A 157 33.30 -7.11 -0.87
C PHE A 157 31.89 -6.89 -1.41
N VAL A 158 31.32 -7.90 -2.04
CA VAL A 158 29.94 -7.96 -2.50
C VAL A 158 29.36 -9.29 -2.06
N PRO A 159 28.24 -9.30 -1.31
CA PRO A 159 27.57 -10.55 -0.93
C PRO A 159 27.13 -11.35 -2.16
N ILE A 160 27.17 -12.66 -2.04
CA ILE A 160 26.79 -13.59 -3.13
C ILE A 160 25.29 -13.57 -3.35
N ASP A 161 24.53 -13.35 -2.29
CA ASP A 161 23.08 -13.29 -2.32
C ASP A 161 22.57 -12.21 -1.35
N GLY A 162 21.32 -11.79 -1.56
CA GLY A 162 20.67 -10.83 -0.70
C GLY A 162 19.91 -11.45 0.46
N THR A 163 19.45 -10.61 1.41
CA THR A 163 18.66 -11.05 2.57
C THR A 163 17.25 -11.51 2.20
N GLY A 164 16.77 -11.09 1.03
CA GLY A 164 15.43 -11.41 0.53
C GLY A 164 14.41 -10.29 0.75
N LEU A 165 13.30 -10.42 0.05
CA LEU A 165 12.13 -9.58 0.27
C LEU A 165 11.35 -10.12 1.47
N ASN A 166 10.79 -9.23 2.30
CA ASN A 166 9.89 -9.68 3.36
C ASN A 166 8.81 -10.61 2.77
N PRO A 167 8.65 -11.81 3.30
CA PRO A 167 7.78 -12.85 2.74
C PRO A 167 6.32 -12.42 2.56
N LEU A 168 5.81 -11.61 3.49
CA LEU A 168 4.44 -11.07 3.40
C LEU A 168 4.23 -10.19 2.17
N LEU A 169 5.30 -9.70 1.55
CA LEU A 169 5.24 -8.87 0.34
C LEU A 169 5.25 -9.70 -0.95
N ILE A 170 5.47 -11.01 -0.88
CA ILE A 170 5.47 -11.93 -2.03
C ILE A 170 4.03 -12.33 -2.36
N ASP A 171 3.22 -11.37 -2.78
CA ASP A 171 1.82 -11.56 -3.18
C ASP A 171 1.46 -10.63 -4.36
N PRO A 172 0.64 -11.08 -5.33
CA PRO A 172 0.26 -10.26 -6.48
C PRO A 172 -0.51 -8.98 -6.13
N TYR A 173 -1.35 -8.99 -5.09
CA TYR A 173 -2.07 -7.78 -4.65
C TYR A 173 -1.10 -6.77 -4.03
N MET A 174 -0.12 -7.26 -3.27
CA MET A 174 0.94 -6.41 -2.72
C MET A 174 1.85 -5.84 -3.80
N ALA A 175 2.08 -6.56 -4.89
CA ALA A 175 2.85 -6.04 -6.02
C ALA A 175 2.19 -4.82 -6.68
N ILE A 176 0.85 -4.73 -6.69
CA ILE A 176 0.09 -3.68 -7.38
C ILE A 176 -0.36 -2.55 -6.44
N HIS A 177 -0.66 -2.88 -5.17
CA HIS A 177 -1.23 -1.97 -4.19
C HIS A 177 -0.39 -0.69 -3.94
N PRO A 178 0.93 -0.74 -3.63
CA PRO A 178 1.69 0.44 -3.29
C PRO A 178 1.86 1.42 -4.46
N PRO A 179 2.15 1.02 -5.70
CA PRO A 179 2.21 1.94 -6.83
C PRO A 179 0.89 2.68 -7.05
N ILE A 180 -0.27 2.00 -6.93
CA ILE A 180 -1.59 2.63 -7.07
C ILE A 180 -1.82 3.66 -5.95
N MET A 181 -1.39 3.36 -4.73
CA MET A 181 -1.48 4.28 -3.60
C MET A 181 -0.61 5.53 -3.82
N PHE A 182 0.63 5.37 -4.28
CA PHE A 182 1.52 6.51 -4.55
C PHE A 182 1.03 7.37 -5.72
N ILE A 183 0.32 6.81 -6.71
CA ILE A 183 -0.37 7.61 -7.73
C ILE A 183 -1.40 8.53 -7.07
N ALA A 184 -2.24 8.01 -6.16
CA ALA A 184 -3.22 8.83 -5.43
C ALA A 184 -2.54 9.96 -4.63
N TYR A 185 -1.44 9.63 -3.96
CA TYR A 185 -0.68 10.59 -3.15
C TYR A 185 -0.05 11.70 -4.00
N ALA A 186 0.57 11.35 -5.12
CA ALA A 186 1.14 12.31 -6.06
C ALA A 186 0.08 13.26 -6.64
N LEU A 187 -1.09 12.74 -7.00
CA LEU A 187 -2.21 13.52 -7.55
C LEU A 187 -2.74 14.55 -6.55
N LEU A 188 -2.71 14.27 -5.24
CA LEU A 188 -3.21 15.17 -4.19
C LEU A 188 -2.29 16.35 -3.89
N THR A 189 -1.04 16.31 -4.34
CA THR A 189 -0.13 17.46 -4.24
C THR A 189 -0.63 18.68 -5.01
N MET A 190 -1.30 18.49 -6.16
CA MET A 190 -1.85 19.61 -6.95
C MET A 190 -3.03 20.32 -6.27
N PRO A 191 -4.08 19.63 -5.78
CA PRO A 191 -5.13 20.28 -4.99
C PRO A 191 -4.62 21.01 -3.76
N PHE A 192 -3.66 20.40 -3.04
CA PHE A 192 -2.97 21.05 -1.92
C PHE A 192 -2.32 22.35 -2.33
N ALA A 193 -1.50 22.33 -3.39
CA ALA A 193 -0.80 23.53 -3.87
C ALA A 193 -1.77 24.63 -4.31
N ILE A 194 -2.91 24.27 -4.95
CA ILE A 194 -3.96 25.21 -5.35
C ILE A 194 -4.62 25.84 -4.11
N ALA A 195 -4.92 25.03 -3.09
CA ALA A 195 -5.52 25.51 -1.86
C ALA A 195 -4.60 26.46 -1.08
N VAL A 196 -3.34 26.09 -0.92
CA VAL A 196 -2.34 26.96 -0.27
C VAL A 196 -2.15 28.25 -1.03
N ALA A 197 -2.02 28.19 -2.36
CA ALA A 197 -1.91 29.38 -3.23
C ALA A 197 -3.15 30.28 -3.13
N HIS A 198 -4.35 29.68 -3.03
CA HIS A 198 -5.61 30.42 -2.80
C HIS A 198 -5.54 31.27 -1.52
N PHE A 199 -5.16 30.68 -0.39
CA PHE A 199 -5.09 31.40 0.88
C PHE A 199 -3.99 32.47 0.86
N ILE A 200 -2.81 32.16 0.30
CA ILE A 200 -1.72 33.15 0.15
C ILE A 200 -2.19 34.35 -0.68
N SER A 201 -2.82 34.12 -1.83
CA SER A 201 -3.32 35.20 -2.70
C SER A 201 -4.45 36.00 -2.04
N THR A 202 -5.36 35.33 -1.32
CA THR A 202 -6.46 35.98 -0.59
C THR A 202 -5.93 36.88 0.53
N ILE A 203 -4.98 36.39 1.35
CA ILE A 203 -4.34 37.18 2.43
C ILE A 203 -3.60 38.39 1.87
N ARG A 204 -3.04 38.28 0.66
CA ARG A 204 -2.36 39.40 -0.01
C ARG A 204 -3.29 40.38 -0.71
N GLY A 205 -4.62 40.16 -0.64
CA GLY A 205 -5.62 41.00 -1.30
C GLY A 205 -5.65 40.85 -2.83
N GLU A 206 -5.12 39.75 -3.35
CA GLU A 206 -5.01 39.51 -4.82
C GLU A 206 -6.21 38.71 -5.38
N GLY A 207 -7.20 38.42 -4.53
CA GLY A 207 -8.36 37.59 -4.86
C GLY A 207 -8.07 36.10 -4.73
N GLY A 208 -9.12 35.31 -4.57
CA GLY A 208 -9.00 33.87 -4.40
C GLY A 208 -8.97 33.12 -5.73
N LEU A 209 -8.16 32.04 -5.81
CA LEU A 209 -8.00 31.24 -7.03
C LEU A 209 -9.06 30.15 -7.19
N PHE A 210 -9.78 29.82 -6.13
CA PHE A 210 -10.57 28.59 -6.08
C PHE A 210 -11.76 28.60 -7.04
N ASP A 211 -12.39 29.76 -7.26
CA ASP A 211 -13.50 29.91 -8.23
C ASP A 211 -13.10 29.48 -9.64
N GLU A 212 -11.92 29.90 -10.05
CA GLU A 212 -11.42 29.64 -11.40
C GLU A 212 -10.92 28.20 -11.53
N TRP A 213 -10.36 27.65 -10.46
CA TRP A 213 -9.69 26.35 -10.47
C TRP A 213 -10.58 25.19 -9.98
N ILE A 214 -11.80 25.47 -9.54
CA ILE A 214 -12.72 24.47 -8.97
C ILE A 214 -12.89 23.23 -9.87
N GLY A 215 -12.97 23.41 -11.17
CA GLY A 215 -13.09 22.31 -12.12
C GLY A 215 -11.85 21.43 -12.19
N SER A 216 -10.65 22.03 -11.99
CA SER A 216 -9.40 21.26 -11.91
C SER A 216 -9.29 20.53 -10.57
N VAL A 217 -9.53 21.25 -9.48
CA VAL A 217 -9.53 20.67 -8.13
C VAL A 217 -10.46 19.46 -8.07
N THR A 218 -11.70 19.60 -8.56
CA THR A 218 -12.68 18.50 -8.60
C THR A 218 -12.15 17.28 -9.37
N ARG A 219 -11.49 17.48 -10.53
CA ARG A 219 -10.94 16.36 -11.31
C ARG A 219 -9.80 15.66 -10.58
N TRP A 220 -8.85 16.42 -10.03
CA TRP A 220 -7.72 15.86 -9.27
C TRP A 220 -8.19 15.04 -8.08
N LEU A 221 -9.11 15.59 -7.27
CA LEU A 221 -9.65 14.92 -6.09
C LEU A 221 -10.41 13.64 -6.46
N ARG A 222 -11.20 13.62 -7.54
CA ARG A 222 -11.94 12.43 -7.99
C ARG A 222 -11.01 11.33 -8.47
N ILE A 223 -10.00 11.67 -9.27
CA ILE A 223 -9.04 10.69 -9.76
C ILE A 223 -8.21 10.15 -8.58
N ALA A 224 -7.75 11.00 -7.68
CA ALA A 224 -7.05 10.59 -6.48
C ALA A 224 -7.91 9.68 -5.59
N TRP A 225 -9.20 10.01 -5.42
CA TRP A 225 -10.13 9.17 -4.67
C TRP A 225 -10.32 7.79 -5.30
N LEU A 226 -10.41 7.71 -6.62
CA LEU A 226 -10.49 6.45 -7.35
C LEU A 226 -9.26 5.56 -7.08
N PHE A 227 -8.06 6.12 -7.24
CA PHE A 227 -6.82 5.39 -7.00
C PHE A 227 -6.64 5.01 -5.51
N LEU A 228 -6.96 5.91 -4.58
CA LEU A 228 -6.86 5.64 -3.16
C LEU A 228 -7.85 4.54 -2.73
N THR A 229 -9.08 4.56 -3.24
CA THR A 229 -10.05 3.49 -3.00
C THR A 229 -9.57 2.16 -3.55
N ALA A 230 -9.06 2.14 -4.78
CA ALA A 230 -8.50 0.92 -5.38
C ALA A 230 -7.31 0.39 -4.57
N ALA A 231 -6.44 1.28 -4.08
CA ALA A 231 -5.32 0.91 -3.23
C ALA A 231 -5.77 0.26 -1.92
N ILE A 232 -6.72 0.88 -1.20
CA ILE A 232 -7.25 0.32 0.06
C ILE A 232 -7.83 -1.08 -0.17
N VAL A 233 -8.60 -1.24 -1.24
CA VAL A 233 -9.21 -2.53 -1.58
C VAL A 233 -8.16 -3.60 -1.89
N LEU A 234 -7.14 -3.27 -2.68
CA LEU A 234 -6.06 -4.21 -2.99
C LEU A 234 -5.26 -4.59 -1.74
N GLY A 235 -5.00 -3.63 -0.83
CA GLY A 235 -4.39 -3.88 0.47
C GLY A 235 -5.25 -4.79 1.35
N SER A 236 -6.57 -4.59 1.39
CA SER A 236 -7.51 -5.47 2.11
C SER A 236 -7.57 -6.88 1.53
N LEU A 237 -7.48 -7.04 0.20
CA LEU A 237 -7.41 -8.35 -0.45
C LEU A 237 -6.08 -9.06 -0.20
N TRP A 238 -4.98 -8.29 -0.10
CA TRP A 238 -3.69 -8.82 0.31
C TRP A 238 -3.72 -9.32 1.75
N SER A 239 -4.20 -8.53 2.70
CA SER A 239 -4.30 -8.92 4.11
C SER A 239 -5.18 -10.17 4.29
N TYR A 240 -6.27 -10.27 3.53
CA TYR A 240 -7.14 -11.42 3.50
C TYR A 240 -6.44 -12.72 3.09
N ARG A 241 -5.48 -12.66 2.17
CA ARG A 241 -4.76 -13.84 1.67
C ARG A 241 -3.57 -14.23 2.51
N VAL A 242 -2.80 -13.23 2.99
CA VAL A 242 -1.44 -13.44 3.48
C VAL A 242 -1.38 -13.47 5.01
N LEU A 243 -2.22 -12.68 5.70
CA LEU A 243 -2.09 -12.55 7.15
C LEU A 243 -2.77 -13.67 7.97
N GLY A 244 -3.56 -14.54 7.32
CA GLY A 244 -4.14 -15.73 7.97
C GLY A 244 -5.22 -15.42 9.03
N TRP A 245 -5.62 -14.15 9.21
CA TRP A 245 -6.67 -13.83 10.18
C TRP A 245 -8.10 -14.06 9.68
N GLY A 246 -8.26 -14.34 8.35
CA GLY A 246 -9.56 -14.66 7.76
C GLY A 246 -10.53 -13.49 7.74
N GLY A 247 -10.03 -12.28 7.57
CA GLY A 247 -10.81 -11.04 7.44
C GLY A 247 -10.14 -10.06 6.49
N ILE A 248 -10.92 -9.13 5.94
CA ILE A 248 -10.43 -8.08 5.04
C ILE A 248 -10.04 -6.81 5.77
N TRP A 249 -10.35 -6.72 7.07
CA TRP A 249 -10.14 -5.55 7.91
C TRP A 249 -10.05 -5.94 9.38
N ALA A 250 -9.00 -5.53 10.04
CA ALA A 250 -8.73 -5.87 11.44
C ALA A 250 -8.56 -4.65 12.36
N TRP A 251 -8.76 -3.43 11.86
CA TRP A 251 -8.44 -2.19 12.55
C TRP A 251 -6.95 -2.07 12.94
N ASP A 252 -6.08 -2.69 12.13
CA ASP A 252 -4.64 -2.50 12.29
C ASP A 252 -4.25 -1.03 12.15
N PRO A 253 -3.23 -0.53 12.88
CA PRO A 253 -2.79 0.87 12.80
C PRO A 253 -2.53 1.38 11.37
N VAL A 254 -1.99 0.54 10.48
CA VAL A 254 -1.73 0.92 9.08
C VAL A 254 -3.04 1.02 8.28
N GLU A 255 -3.98 0.10 8.50
CA GLU A 255 -5.32 0.16 7.88
C GLU A 255 -6.06 1.42 8.30
N VAL A 256 -6.04 1.75 9.59
CA VAL A 256 -6.64 3.00 10.11
C VAL A 256 -5.94 4.22 9.54
N ALA A 257 -4.61 4.19 9.43
CA ALA A 257 -3.84 5.32 8.88
C ALA A 257 -4.24 5.66 7.43
N VAL A 258 -4.49 4.66 6.57
CA VAL A 258 -4.92 4.91 5.18
C VAL A 258 -6.41 5.24 5.06
N LEU A 259 -7.23 4.80 6.02
CA LEU A 259 -8.66 5.15 6.09
C LEU A 259 -8.88 6.64 6.39
N ILE A 260 -8.04 7.26 7.21
CA ILE A 260 -8.12 8.69 7.58
C ILE A 260 -8.14 9.60 6.34
N PRO A 261 -7.12 9.60 5.46
CA PRO A 261 -7.14 10.44 4.27
C PRO A 261 -8.28 10.09 3.32
N TRP A 262 -8.72 8.84 3.24
CA TRP A 262 -9.85 8.44 2.40
C TRP A 262 -11.19 9.03 2.88
N LEU A 263 -11.48 8.97 4.19
CA LEU A 263 -12.67 9.59 4.79
C LEU A 263 -12.64 11.12 4.60
N PHE A 264 -11.49 11.73 4.86
CA PHE A 264 -11.36 13.16 4.73
C PHE A 264 -11.45 13.64 3.27
N LEU A 265 -10.86 12.89 2.34
CA LEU A 265 -10.99 13.16 0.89
C LEU A 265 -12.44 12.99 0.41
N THR A 266 -13.18 12.01 0.95
CA THR A 266 -14.62 11.84 0.67
C THR A 266 -15.41 13.05 1.16
N ALA A 267 -15.19 13.51 2.38
CA ALA A 267 -15.79 14.73 2.90
C ALA A 267 -15.42 15.96 2.06
N THR A 268 -14.15 16.08 1.66
CA THR A 268 -13.63 17.17 0.81
C THR A 268 -14.31 17.19 -0.56
N LEU A 269 -14.52 16.05 -1.20
CA LEU A 269 -15.25 15.96 -2.46
C LEU A 269 -16.67 16.53 -2.33
N HIS A 270 -17.37 16.20 -1.26
CA HIS A 270 -18.71 16.73 -1.00
C HIS A 270 -18.68 18.24 -0.68
N ALA A 271 -17.66 18.72 0.02
CA ALA A 271 -17.47 20.15 0.30
C ALA A 271 -17.19 20.93 -1.00
N VAL A 272 -16.29 20.45 -1.86
CA VAL A 272 -15.91 21.06 -3.14
C VAL A 272 -17.11 21.10 -4.10
N MET A 273 -17.95 20.06 -4.14
CA MET A 273 -19.15 20.04 -4.96
C MET A 273 -20.21 21.06 -4.50
N ASN A 274 -20.17 21.52 -3.26
CA ASN A 274 -21.04 22.54 -2.68
C ASN A 274 -20.40 23.93 -2.68
N TYR A 275 -19.17 24.06 -3.17
CA TYR A 275 -18.47 25.33 -3.23
C TYR A 275 -19.27 26.39 -4.02
N ARG A 276 -19.39 27.57 -3.42
CA ARG A 276 -19.86 28.81 -4.03
C ARG A 276 -19.05 29.94 -3.40
N SER A 277 -18.64 30.92 -4.16
CA SER A 277 -17.74 32.00 -3.73
C SER A 277 -18.26 32.86 -2.58
N ARG A 278 -19.55 32.81 -2.33
CA ARG A 278 -20.22 33.58 -1.22
C ARG A 278 -20.96 32.68 -0.22
N SER A 279 -20.51 31.47 -0.04
CA SER A 279 -21.10 30.51 0.90
C SER A 279 -20.11 30.13 2.01
N THR A 280 -20.59 29.40 3.02
CA THR A 280 -19.74 28.77 4.05
C THR A 280 -18.62 27.95 3.43
N TYR A 281 -18.87 27.34 2.26
CA TYR A 281 -17.87 26.54 1.57
C TYR A 281 -16.82 27.38 0.84
N ALA A 282 -16.94 28.70 0.75
CA ALA A 282 -15.90 29.55 0.18
C ALA A 282 -14.57 29.43 0.94
N THR A 283 -14.61 29.22 2.26
CA THR A 283 -13.41 29.00 3.06
C THR A 283 -13.20 27.52 3.37
N LEU A 284 -14.28 26.79 3.69
CA LEU A 284 -14.20 25.40 4.13
C LEU A 284 -13.68 24.45 3.04
N ALA A 285 -14.16 24.55 1.80
CA ALA A 285 -13.74 23.66 0.73
C ALA A 285 -12.25 23.80 0.37
N PRO A 286 -11.68 25.03 0.21
CA PRO A 286 -10.24 25.18 0.06
C PRO A 286 -9.45 24.70 1.26
N ALA A 287 -9.92 24.95 2.49
CA ALA A 287 -9.25 24.50 3.71
C ALA A 287 -9.18 22.96 3.78
N MET A 288 -10.29 22.28 3.53
CA MET A 288 -10.32 20.81 3.48
C MET A 288 -9.44 20.29 2.33
N THR A 289 -9.44 20.95 1.18
CA THR A 289 -8.56 20.57 0.06
C THR A 289 -7.08 20.69 0.46
N GLY A 290 -6.70 21.74 1.18
CA GLY A 290 -5.34 21.89 1.71
C GLY A 290 -4.95 20.84 2.74
N ALA A 291 -5.87 20.40 3.58
CA ALA A 291 -5.60 19.39 4.59
C ALA A 291 -5.36 17.97 4.03
N THR A 292 -5.81 17.67 2.78
CA THR A 292 -5.71 16.32 2.21
C THR A 292 -4.29 15.79 2.15
N LEU A 293 -3.31 16.59 1.70
CA LEU A 293 -1.92 16.16 1.64
C LEU A 293 -1.30 16.01 3.05
N ALA A 294 -1.64 16.90 3.98
CA ALA A 294 -1.15 16.80 5.35
C ALA A 294 -1.58 15.48 6.01
N LEU A 295 -2.82 15.03 5.76
CA LEU A 295 -3.32 13.75 6.28
C LEU A 295 -2.68 12.53 5.61
N ILE A 296 -2.30 12.63 4.33
CA ILE A 296 -1.51 11.58 3.65
C ILE A 296 -0.11 11.50 4.25
N VAL A 297 0.55 12.64 4.45
CA VAL A 297 1.87 12.67 5.07
C VAL A 297 1.78 12.18 6.52
N TYR A 298 0.72 12.53 7.25
CA TYR A 298 0.44 11.97 8.59
C TYR A 298 0.35 10.44 8.55
N ALA A 299 -0.48 9.88 7.67
CA ALA A 299 -0.63 8.43 7.53
C ALA A 299 0.72 7.76 7.19
N THR A 300 1.49 8.34 6.27
CA THR A 300 2.80 7.82 5.88
C THR A 300 3.83 7.92 7.02
N ALA A 301 3.83 9.02 7.78
CA ALA A 301 4.72 9.22 8.92
C ALA A 301 4.41 8.21 10.04
N ILE A 302 3.14 7.96 10.34
CA ILE A 302 2.70 6.94 11.31
C ILE A 302 3.23 5.55 10.92
N VAL A 303 3.00 5.13 9.68
CA VAL A 303 3.40 3.81 9.17
C VAL A 303 4.92 3.61 9.20
N ARG A 304 5.70 4.68 8.94
CA ARG A 304 7.15 4.61 8.74
C ARG A 304 8.00 5.14 9.90
N SER A 305 7.36 5.61 10.97
CA SER A 305 8.07 6.12 12.14
C SER A 305 8.58 5.02 13.08
N GLY A 306 8.14 3.77 12.90
CA GLY A 306 8.42 2.69 13.84
C GLY A 306 7.72 2.84 15.21
N VAL A 307 6.86 3.85 15.37
CA VAL A 307 6.14 4.12 16.62
C VAL A 307 5.07 3.06 16.90
N PHE A 308 4.52 2.46 15.86
CA PHE A 308 3.52 1.40 15.98
C PHE A 308 4.08 0.06 15.54
N ARG A 309 3.84 -0.97 16.34
CA ARG A 309 4.03 -2.35 15.92
C ARG A 309 2.81 -2.77 15.09
N SER A 310 3.02 -3.07 13.83
CA SER A 310 2.00 -3.54 12.91
C SER A 310 2.58 -4.64 12.03
N VAL A 311 1.75 -5.60 11.66
CA VAL A 311 2.09 -6.62 10.65
C VAL A 311 2.33 -6.01 9.26
N HIS A 312 1.98 -4.74 9.07
CA HIS A 312 2.22 -3.95 7.86
C HIS A 312 3.43 -3.01 7.97
N SER A 313 4.17 -3.03 9.06
CA SER A 313 5.33 -2.16 9.29
C SER A 313 6.60 -2.90 8.86
N PHE A 314 7.03 -2.70 7.62
CA PHE A 314 8.14 -3.43 7.00
C PHE A 314 9.44 -2.61 6.89
N ALA A 315 9.50 -1.40 7.44
CA ALA A 315 10.61 -0.49 7.20
C ALA A 315 11.19 0.09 8.49
N ASP A 316 12.49 0.00 8.65
CA ASP A 316 13.22 0.62 9.73
C ASP A 316 13.38 2.14 9.54
N GLY A 317 13.36 2.87 10.66
CA GLY A 317 13.01 4.27 10.82
C GLY A 317 13.92 5.40 10.26
N GLY A 318 14.80 5.19 9.28
CA GLY A 318 15.72 6.25 8.81
C GLY A 318 15.02 7.54 8.32
N ILE A 319 13.96 7.43 7.54
CA ILE A 319 13.20 8.55 6.92
C ILE A 319 12.17 9.20 7.89
N GLY A 320 11.89 8.58 9.04
CA GLY A 320 10.81 8.99 9.95
C GLY A 320 10.89 10.46 10.38
N ALA A 321 12.06 10.94 10.77
CA ALA A 321 12.26 12.33 11.19
C ALA A 321 11.97 13.32 10.04
N ALA A 322 12.43 13.02 8.84
CA ALA A 322 12.18 13.86 7.66
C ALA A 322 10.68 13.89 7.29
N LEU A 323 9.96 12.77 7.42
CA LEU A 323 8.51 12.74 7.24
C LEU A 323 7.76 13.56 8.29
N LEU A 324 8.23 13.61 9.56
CA LEU A 324 7.67 14.49 10.60
C LEU A 324 7.86 15.98 10.28
N VAL A 325 9.01 16.35 9.72
CA VAL A 325 9.24 17.72 9.22
C VAL A 325 8.29 18.03 8.07
N LEU A 326 8.14 17.14 7.09
CA LEU A 326 7.19 17.32 5.99
C LEU A 326 5.74 17.42 6.50
N LEU A 327 5.37 16.58 7.48
CA LEU A 327 4.07 16.65 8.14
C LEU A 327 3.85 18.02 8.77
N THR A 328 4.84 18.55 9.48
CA THR A 328 4.77 19.88 10.10
C THR A 328 4.56 20.97 9.05
N ILE A 329 5.35 20.97 7.97
CA ILE A 329 5.24 21.95 6.88
C ILE A 329 3.86 21.86 6.20
N THR A 330 3.43 20.66 5.83
CA THR A 330 2.14 20.47 5.15
C THR A 330 0.95 20.78 6.06
N SER A 331 1.06 20.53 7.36
CA SER A 331 0.03 20.89 8.35
C SER A 331 -0.05 22.41 8.56
N ILE A 332 1.08 23.10 8.67
CA ILE A 332 1.09 24.56 8.77
C ILE A 332 0.47 25.20 7.53
N LEU A 333 0.84 24.74 6.33
CA LEU A 333 0.35 25.32 5.09
C LEU A 333 -1.08 24.87 4.76
N GLY A 334 -1.43 23.61 4.99
CA GLY A 334 -2.72 23.03 4.59
C GLY A 334 -3.83 23.18 5.64
N ILE A 335 -3.48 23.32 6.91
CA ILE A 335 -4.42 23.45 8.03
C ILE A 335 -4.24 24.77 8.77
N GLY A 336 -3.00 25.08 9.18
CA GLY A 336 -2.68 26.26 9.97
C GLY A 336 -2.96 27.58 9.23
N LEU A 337 -2.57 27.68 7.97
CA LEU A 337 -2.81 28.89 7.15
C LEU A 337 -4.31 29.15 6.93
N PRO A 338 -5.16 28.17 6.51
CA PRO A 338 -6.60 28.35 6.46
C PRO A 338 -7.25 28.72 7.79
N LEU A 339 -6.83 28.07 8.87
CA LEU A 339 -7.33 28.36 10.23
C LEU A 339 -6.97 29.77 10.66
N GLY A 340 -5.71 30.18 10.46
CA GLY A 340 -5.24 31.55 10.74
C GLY A 340 -6.04 32.58 9.93
N TYR A 341 -6.24 32.34 8.64
CA TYR A 341 -7.08 33.19 7.82
C TYR A 341 -8.52 33.30 8.38
N TRP A 342 -9.13 32.16 8.76
CA TRP A 342 -10.50 32.16 9.31
C TRP A 342 -10.61 32.90 10.65
N LEU A 343 -9.62 32.76 11.53
CA LEU A 343 -9.59 33.42 12.84
C LEU A 343 -9.33 34.93 12.74
N LEU A 344 -8.54 35.37 11.77
CA LEU A 344 -8.09 36.77 11.64
C LEU A 344 -8.93 37.61 10.69
N ARG A 345 -9.78 36.98 9.84
CA ARG A 345 -10.66 37.73 8.96
C ARG A 345 -11.73 38.48 9.75
N GLU A 346 -12.00 39.70 9.38
CA GLU A 346 -13.19 40.39 9.90
C GLU A 346 -14.46 39.64 9.48
N PRO A 347 -15.41 39.41 10.38
CA PRO A 347 -16.69 38.85 10.00
C PRO A 347 -17.31 39.76 8.93
N GLU A 348 -17.46 39.26 7.69
CA GLU A 348 -18.30 39.95 6.72
C GLU A 348 -19.64 40.22 7.39
N SER A 349 -20.00 41.49 7.53
CA SER A 349 -21.30 41.89 8.02
C SER A 349 -22.33 41.09 7.23
N ALA A 350 -23.07 40.23 7.93
CA ALA A 350 -24.05 39.33 7.33
C ALA A 350 -24.93 40.18 6.43
N SER A 351 -24.73 40.10 5.09
CA SER A 351 -25.63 40.75 4.16
C SER A 351 -26.98 40.14 4.44
N GLU A 352 -27.93 41.00 4.79
CA GLU A 352 -29.30 40.72 5.22
C GLU A 352 -30.18 39.99 4.18
N THR A 353 -29.59 39.12 3.35
CA THR A 353 -30.32 38.35 2.32
C THR A 353 -30.64 36.92 2.73
N SER A 354 -30.42 36.52 3.97
CA SER A 354 -30.99 35.28 4.48
C SER A 354 -32.42 35.56 4.99
N SER A 355 -33.38 35.34 4.14
CA SER A 355 -34.80 35.34 4.54
C SER A 355 -34.98 34.39 5.74
N PRO A 356 -35.56 34.86 6.87
CA PRO A 356 -35.74 34.06 8.08
C PRO A 356 -36.71 32.87 7.92
N ALA A 357 -37.30 32.69 6.76
CA ALA A 357 -38.36 31.72 6.46
C ALA A 357 -37.86 30.31 6.03
N GLN A 358 -36.58 30.09 5.81
CA GLN A 358 -36.09 28.74 5.49
C GLN A 358 -35.71 28.00 6.78
N GLY A 359 -36.54 27.02 7.19
CA GLY A 359 -36.28 26.18 8.38
C GLY A 359 -34.95 25.44 8.29
N TRP A 360 -34.51 24.84 9.42
CA TRP A 360 -33.21 24.12 9.57
C TRP A 360 -32.97 23.01 8.54
N ILE A 361 -34.02 22.42 7.96
CA ILE A 361 -33.96 21.32 7.01
C ILE A 361 -33.96 21.89 5.59
N THR A 362 -32.77 22.07 5.07
CA THR A 362 -32.51 22.48 3.68
C THR A 362 -31.50 21.55 3.03
N HIS A 363 -31.47 21.46 1.70
CA HIS A 363 -30.44 20.69 0.97
C HIS A 363 -29.02 21.10 1.34
N VAL A 364 -28.82 22.40 1.63
CA VAL A 364 -27.49 22.91 2.04
C VAL A 364 -27.10 22.36 3.41
N ASN A 365 -28.01 22.42 4.40
CA ASN A 365 -27.73 21.96 5.76
C ASN A 365 -27.54 20.44 5.84
N LEU A 366 -28.27 19.67 5.04
CA LEU A 366 -28.11 18.22 4.95
C LEU A 366 -26.71 17.84 4.40
N LYS A 367 -26.24 18.56 3.41
CA LYS A 367 -24.88 18.37 2.89
C LYS A 367 -23.81 18.77 3.91
N HIS A 368 -24.03 19.86 4.67
CA HIS A 368 -23.15 20.22 5.79
C HIS A 368 -23.09 19.11 6.83
N LEU A 369 -24.24 18.57 7.21
CA LEU A 369 -24.32 17.49 8.18
C LEU A 369 -23.59 16.23 7.68
N ALA A 370 -23.73 15.87 6.41
CA ALA A 370 -23.00 14.76 5.81
C ALA A 370 -21.48 14.98 5.84
N VAL A 371 -21.00 16.17 5.44
CA VAL A 371 -19.57 16.52 5.48
C VAL A 371 -19.03 16.46 6.91
N LEU A 372 -19.76 16.99 7.88
CA LEU A 372 -19.39 16.95 9.29
C LEU A 372 -19.36 15.52 9.84
N SER A 373 -20.35 14.69 9.50
CA SER A 373 -20.41 13.29 9.96
C SER A 373 -19.25 12.46 9.43
N ILE A 374 -18.92 12.59 8.14
CA ILE A 374 -17.76 11.91 7.54
C ILE A 374 -16.45 12.46 8.14
N GLY A 375 -16.37 13.77 8.37
CA GLY A 375 -15.23 14.40 9.05
C GLY A 375 -15.04 13.89 10.48
N LEU A 376 -16.14 13.66 11.20
CA LEU A 376 -16.12 13.10 12.56
C LEU A 376 -15.63 11.64 12.56
N LEU A 377 -16.02 10.82 11.58
CA LEU A 377 -15.44 9.48 11.40
C LEU A 377 -13.92 9.55 11.21
N GLY A 378 -13.46 10.48 10.37
CA GLY A 378 -12.03 10.74 10.20
C GLY A 378 -11.34 11.18 11.48
N PHE A 379 -11.97 12.05 12.27
CA PHE A 379 -11.44 12.49 13.57
C PHE A 379 -11.33 11.34 14.58
N ILE A 380 -12.34 10.48 14.67
CA ILE A 380 -12.31 9.27 15.53
C ILE A 380 -11.11 8.39 15.15
N SER A 381 -10.87 8.21 13.85
CA SER A 381 -9.73 7.43 13.34
C SER A 381 -8.40 8.09 13.69
N VAL A 382 -8.26 9.41 13.51
CA VAL A 382 -7.04 10.17 13.89
C VAL A 382 -6.81 10.06 15.40
N TRP A 383 -7.86 10.24 16.21
CA TRP A 383 -7.74 10.18 17.67
C TRP A 383 -7.32 8.79 18.14
N GLY A 384 -7.94 7.74 17.61
CA GLY A 384 -7.60 6.35 17.96
C GLY A 384 -6.13 6.00 17.66
N LEU A 385 -5.54 6.56 16.60
CA LEU A 385 -4.12 6.39 16.30
C LEU A 385 -3.22 7.33 17.12
N THR A 386 -3.62 8.58 17.32
CA THR A 386 -2.75 9.58 17.97
C THR A 386 -2.71 9.39 19.49
N PHE A 387 -3.83 8.98 20.09
CA PHE A 387 -3.95 8.84 21.55
C PHE A 387 -2.90 7.89 22.16
N PRO A 388 -2.65 6.67 21.62
CA PRO A 388 -1.59 5.78 22.12
C PRO A 388 -0.23 6.45 22.19
N VAL A 389 0.15 7.17 21.14
CA VAL A 389 1.44 7.89 21.05
C VAL A 389 1.53 8.98 22.11
N LEU A 390 0.49 9.79 22.23
CA LEU A 390 0.43 10.86 23.24
C LEU A 390 0.47 10.30 24.67
N ASN A 391 -0.23 9.19 24.91
CA ASN A 391 -0.25 8.54 26.22
C ASN A 391 1.12 7.99 26.59
N THR A 392 1.77 7.27 25.67
CA THR A 392 3.11 6.72 25.88
C THR A 392 4.12 7.84 26.16
N TYR A 393 4.05 8.94 25.40
CA TYR A 393 4.93 10.09 25.62
C TYR A 393 4.67 10.78 26.97
N ALA A 394 3.39 10.92 27.38
CA ALA A 394 3.02 11.63 28.60
C ALA A 394 3.20 10.79 29.87
N THR A 395 2.98 9.48 29.82
CA THR A 395 2.92 8.61 31.00
C THR A 395 4.00 7.53 31.01
N GLY A 396 4.68 7.28 29.90
CA GLY A 396 5.60 6.15 29.71
C GLY A 396 4.90 4.78 29.58
N VAL A 397 3.57 4.74 29.58
CA VAL A 397 2.78 3.52 29.50
C VAL A 397 2.29 3.31 28.07
N GLU A 398 2.67 2.19 27.44
CA GLU A 398 2.13 1.80 26.13
C GLU A 398 0.66 1.38 26.28
N VAL A 399 -0.20 1.99 25.47
CA VAL A 399 -1.63 1.66 25.37
C VAL A 399 -1.94 1.31 23.92
N ALA A 400 -2.70 0.25 23.71
CA ALA A 400 -3.25 -0.09 22.41
C ALA A 400 -4.74 0.24 22.34
N VAL A 401 -5.16 0.84 21.22
CA VAL A 401 -6.57 1.06 20.92
C VAL A 401 -7.05 -0.06 20.00
N GLY A 402 -7.88 -0.95 20.55
CA GLY A 402 -8.40 -2.10 19.80
C GLY A 402 -9.56 -1.74 18.86
N GLY A 403 -9.93 -2.68 17.98
CA GLY A 403 -11.02 -2.54 17.01
C GLY A 403 -12.37 -2.17 17.64
N GLN A 404 -12.61 -2.59 18.89
CA GLN A 404 -13.82 -2.28 19.63
C GLN A 404 -14.07 -0.75 19.77
N TYR A 405 -13.01 0.04 19.97
CA TYR A 405 -13.12 1.50 20.01
C TYR A 405 -13.68 2.04 18.68
N TYR A 406 -13.11 1.64 17.57
CA TYR A 406 -13.55 2.10 16.25
C TYR A 406 -14.98 1.66 15.95
N ASN A 407 -15.33 0.42 16.25
CA ASN A 407 -16.68 -0.09 16.06
C ASN A 407 -17.71 0.70 16.84
N LEU A 408 -17.51 0.90 18.15
CA LEU A 408 -18.48 1.56 19.01
C LEU A 408 -18.67 3.05 18.71
N TRP A 409 -17.59 3.75 18.41
CA TRP A 409 -17.68 5.19 18.13
C TRP A 409 -18.14 5.49 16.70
N SER A 410 -17.78 4.65 15.74
CA SER A 410 -18.13 4.89 14.33
C SER A 410 -19.54 4.43 13.97
N TYR A 411 -20.04 3.35 14.58
CA TYR A 411 -21.31 2.74 14.20
C TYR A 411 -22.52 3.69 14.22
N PRO A 412 -22.80 4.42 15.30
CA PRO A 412 -23.97 5.33 15.33
C PRO A 412 -23.84 6.45 14.29
N ILE A 413 -22.61 6.90 13.98
CA ILE A 413 -22.38 7.92 12.98
C ILE A 413 -22.63 7.35 11.58
N VAL A 414 -22.21 6.11 11.31
CA VAL A 414 -22.46 5.42 10.04
C VAL A 414 -23.97 5.25 9.81
N LEU A 415 -24.73 4.83 10.84
CA LEU A 415 -26.20 4.79 10.75
C LEU A 415 -26.78 6.17 10.39
N GLY A 416 -26.28 7.22 11.05
CA GLY A 416 -26.66 8.61 10.79
C GLY A 416 -26.36 9.04 9.36
N VAL A 417 -25.16 8.71 8.84
CA VAL A 417 -24.74 9.01 7.44
C VAL A 417 -25.68 8.33 6.45
N LEU A 418 -26.02 7.06 6.65
CA LEU A 418 -26.95 6.35 5.76
C LEU A 418 -28.35 6.97 5.81
N LEU A 419 -28.88 7.31 7.01
CA LEU A 419 -30.18 7.97 7.15
C LEU A 419 -30.20 9.35 6.49
N ILE A 420 -29.14 10.16 6.66
CA ILE A 420 -29.00 11.48 6.03
C ILE A 420 -28.93 11.33 4.50
N LEU A 421 -28.18 10.35 4.00
CA LEU A 421 -28.06 10.08 2.57
C LEU A 421 -29.40 9.67 1.97
N GLY A 422 -30.11 8.71 2.58
CA GLY A 422 -31.44 8.30 2.16
C GLY A 422 -32.43 9.48 2.17
N PHE A 423 -32.44 10.26 3.24
CA PHE A 423 -33.29 11.44 3.36
C PHE A 423 -32.96 12.52 2.31
N TYR A 424 -31.68 12.79 2.05
CA TYR A 424 -31.27 13.75 1.05
C TYR A 424 -31.76 13.36 -0.36
N MET A 425 -31.64 12.08 -0.71
CA MET A 425 -32.08 11.56 -2.00
C MET A 425 -33.60 11.54 -2.15
N ASP A 426 -34.32 11.20 -1.06
CA ASP A 426 -35.78 11.19 -1.02
C ASP A 426 -36.37 12.62 -1.09
N TYR A 427 -35.69 13.58 -0.44
CA TYR A 427 -36.10 14.98 -0.45
C TYR A 427 -36.08 15.58 -1.85
N ASP A 428 -35.11 15.18 -2.69
CA ASP A 428 -35.05 15.61 -4.09
C ASP A 428 -36.27 15.14 -4.91
N VAL A 429 -36.86 14.01 -4.57
CA VAL A 429 -37.90 13.30 -5.33
C VAL A 429 -39.31 13.61 -4.80
N GLU A 430 -39.52 13.38 -3.51
CA GLU A 430 -40.85 13.40 -2.87
C GLU A 430 -41.18 14.73 -2.19
N GLY A 431 -40.20 15.59 -2.05
CA GLY A 431 -40.30 16.84 -1.31
C GLY A 431 -40.28 16.63 0.22
N ARG A 432 -40.15 17.73 0.97
CA ARG A 432 -39.84 17.77 2.40
C ARG A 432 -40.75 16.92 3.28
N ARG A 433 -42.08 17.00 3.08
CA ARG A 433 -43.07 16.37 4.01
C ARG A 433 -43.01 14.85 3.93
N ARG A 434 -42.96 14.29 2.72
CA ARG A 434 -42.91 12.84 2.51
C ARG A 434 -41.57 12.27 2.89
N ALA A 435 -40.48 12.95 2.54
CA ALA A 435 -39.14 12.54 2.94
C ALA A 435 -38.94 12.53 4.46
N LEU A 436 -39.55 13.50 5.22
CA LEU A 436 -39.56 13.47 6.69
C LEU A 436 -40.33 12.27 7.25
N LEU A 437 -41.44 11.88 6.62
CA LEU A 437 -42.18 10.70 7.01
C LEU A 437 -41.35 9.43 6.79
N SER A 438 -40.72 9.28 5.60
CA SER A 438 -39.82 8.17 5.29
C SER A 438 -38.67 8.11 6.27
N LEU A 439 -37.98 9.23 6.53
CA LEU A 439 -36.92 9.30 7.54
C LEU A 439 -37.40 8.82 8.91
N GLY A 440 -38.57 9.27 9.37
CA GLY A 440 -39.17 8.84 10.64
C GLY A 440 -39.41 7.33 10.67
N ILE A 441 -39.96 6.77 9.59
CA ILE A 441 -40.22 5.34 9.47
C ILE A 441 -38.89 4.56 9.53
N PHE A 442 -37.90 4.91 8.68
CA PHE A 442 -36.65 4.18 8.64
C PHE A 442 -35.81 4.36 9.91
N THR A 443 -35.88 5.53 10.58
CA THR A 443 -35.25 5.73 11.90
C THR A 443 -35.94 4.84 12.95
N LEU A 444 -37.27 4.76 12.96
CA LEU A 444 -37.98 3.86 13.87
C LEU A 444 -37.63 2.40 13.62
N LEU A 445 -37.60 1.96 12.36
CA LEU A 445 -37.17 0.61 12.00
C LEU A 445 -35.72 0.33 12.41
N THR A 446 -34.83 1.30 12.29
CA THR A 446 -33.43 1.21 12.75
C THR A 446 -33.35 0.99 14.26
N VAL A 447 -34.10 1.79 15.03
CA VAL A 447 -34.17 1.65 16.50
C VAL A 447 -34.79 0.30 16.90
N LEU A 448 -35.89 -0.09 16.27
CA LEU A 448 -36.51 -1.40 16.55
C LEU A 448 -35.56 -2.55 16.21
N ALA A 449 -34.88 -2.49 15.07
CA ALA A 449 -33.88 -3.50 14.68
C ALA A 449 -32.68 -3.55 15.64
N ALA A 450 -32.26 -2.41 16.20
CA ALA A 450 -31.20 -2.36 17.20
C ALA A 450 -31.55 -3.08 18.51
N LEU A 451 -32.85 -3.18 18.82
CA LEU A 451 -33.35 -3.85 20.04
C LEU A 451 -33.58 -5.37 19.84
N VAL A 452 -33.50 -5.87 18.61
CA VAL A 452 -33.73 -7.28 18.28
C VAL A 452 -32.40 -7.97 18.06
N ALA A 453 -31.90 -8.67 19.06
CA ALA A 453 -30.73 -9.52 18.95
C ALA A 453 -31.16 -10.99 19.20
N PRO A 454 -31.16 -11.88 18.17
CA PRO A 454 -31.51 -13.29 18.32
C PRO A 454 -30.58 -14.05 19.28
N SER A 455 -29.32 -13.59 19.39
CA SER A 455 -28.32 -14.09 20.34
C SER A 455 -27.29 -12.99 20.62
N GLU A 456 -26.43 -13.19 21.61
CA GLU A 456 -25.35 -12.27 21.95
C GLU A 456 -24.37 -12.02 20.77
N THR A 457 -24.21 -12.99 19.88
CA THR A 457 -23.37 -12.85 18.67
C THR A 457 -23.87 -11.81 17.66
N TRP A 458 -25.14 -11.36 17.78
CA TRP A 458 -25.73 -10.30 16.95
C TRP A 458 -25.47 -8.90 17.47
N THR A 459 -24.89 -8.76 18.65
CA THR A 459 -24.53 -7.46 19.21
C THR A 459 -23.15 -7.00 18.72
N LEU A 460 -22.96 -5.67 18.63
CA LEU A 460 -21.70 -5.11 18.12
C LEU A 460 -20.49 -5.40 19.01
N SER A 461 -20.74 -5.63 20.28
CA SER A 461 -19.68 -5.90 21.24
C SER A 461 -20.30 -6.50 22.50
N ASN A 462 -19.82 -7.66 22.89
CA ASN A 462 -20.12 -8.22 24.20
C ASN A 462 -19.26 -7.50 25.25
N VAL A 463 -19.70 -6.33 25.69
CA VAL A 463 -18.97 -5.50 26.66
C VAL A 463 -19.42 -5.87 28.07
N ASP A 464 -18.98 -7.01 28.55
CA ASP A 464 -19.11 -7.36 29.95
C ASP A 464 -18.20 -6.46 30.80
N GLY A 465 -18.80 -5.73 31.70
CA GLY A 465 -18.10 -4.99 32.78
C GLY A 465 -17.77 -3.51 32.49
N ASN A 466 -18.21 -2.91 31.39
CA ASN A 466 -18.03 -1.47 31.17
C ASN A 466 -19.30 -0.71 31.52
N ASP A 467 -19.25 0.11 32.59
CA ASP A 467 -20.39 0.89 33.10
C ASP A 467 -20.71 2.14 32.29
N ALA A 468 -19.91 2.52 31.34
CA ALA A 468 -20.15 3.70 30.51
C ALA A 468 -21.42 3.54 29.66
N LEU A 469 -22.35 4.48 29.80
CA LEU A 469 -23.67 4.45 29.13
C LEU A 469 -23.57 4.26 27.62
N LEU A 470 -22.62 4.91 26.95
CA LEU A 470 -22.40 4.82 25.52
C LEU A 470 -22.03 3.39 25.09
N TYR A 471 -21.11 2.76 25.82
CA TYR A 471 -20.69 1.38 25.56
C TYR A 471 -21.85 0.40 25.72
N ARG A 472 -22.65 0.54 26.75
CA ARG A 472 -23.85 -0.30 26.98
C ARG A 472 -24.92 -0.11 25.90
N LEU A 473 -25.19 1.14 25.47
CA LEU A 473 -26.21 1.43 24.46
C LEU A 473 -25.77 0.99 23.06
N VAL A 474 -24.55 1.29 22.66
CA VAL A 474 -24.06 0.98 21.32
C VAL A 474 -23.55 -0.46 21.23
N GLY A 475 -22.84 -0.95 22.23
CA GLY A 475 -22.31 -2.32 22.27
C GLY A 475 -23.42 -3.38 22.20
N ASN A 476 -24.53 -3.14 22.89
CA ASN A 476 -25.68 -4.05 22.90
C ASN A 476 -26.62 -3.85 21.69
N ALA A 477 -26.34 -2.89 20.82
CA ALA A 477 -27.14 -2.71 19.61
C ALA A 477 -26.96 -3.88 18.63
N SER A 478 -28.07 -4.40 18.12
CA SER A 478 -28.01 -5.47 17.12
C SER A 478 -27.49 -4.95 15.77
N ALA A 479 -26.63 -5.76 15.13
CA ALA A 479 -26.16 -5.54 13.76
C ALA A 479 -27.30 -5.43 12.73
N LEU A 480 -28.49 -5.95 13.02
CA LEU A 480 -29.67 -5.78 12.17
C LEU A 480 -30.04 -4.30 11.97
N SER A 481 -29.65 -3.43 12.90
CA SER A 481 -29.92 -1.99 12.78
C SER A 481 -29.28 -1.30 11.57
N ILE A 482 -28.31 -1.93 10.90
CA ILE A 482 -27.71 -1.40 9.66
C ILE A 482 -28.62 -1.58 8.45
N LEU A 483 -29.52 -2.58 8.45
CA LEU A 483 -30.32 -2.95 7.29
C LEU A 483 -31.37 -1.89 6.89
N PRO A 484 -32.18 -1.33 7.82
CA PRO A 484 -33.17 -0.33 7.44
C PRO A 484 -32.57 0.93 6.80
N PRO A 485 -31.52 1.58 7.35
CA PRO A 485 -30.94 2.76 6.72
C PRO A 485 -30.24 2.44 5.39
N ALA A 486 -29.60 1.26 5.25
CA ALA A 486 -29.04 0.81 3.98
C ALA A 486 -30.12 0.59 2.92
N ALA A 487 -31.23 -0.05 3.29
CA ALA A 487 -32.39 -0.23 2.39
C ALA A 487 -32.98 1.14 1.99
N TYR A 488 -33.07 2.07 2.93
CA TYR A 488 -33.54 3.45 2.63
C TYR A 488 -32.68 4.11 1.56
N VAL A 489 -31.34 4.05 1.69
CA VAL A 489 -30.40 4.56 0.67
C VAL A 489 -30.65 3.90 -0.68
N CYS A 490 -30.67 2.55 -0.72
CA CYS A 490 -30.84 1.82 -1.98
C CYS A 490 -32.16 2.20 -2.69
N LEU A 491 -33.25 2.23 -1.95
CA LEU A 491 -34.57 2.56 -2.49
C LEU A 491 -34.63 3.98 -3.04
N THR A 492 -34.15 4.94 -2.28
CA THR A 492 -34.27 6.37 -2.65
C THR A 492 -33.30 6.77 -3.75
N VAL A 493 -32.07 6.26 -3.73
CA VAL A 493 -31.07 6.52 -4.78
C VAL A 493 -31.50 5.91 -6.12
N ILE A 494 -31.99 4.66 -6.12
CA ILE A 494 -32.51 4.01 -7.33
C ILE A 494 -33.74 4.76 -7.86
N LYS A 495 -34.71 5.07 -6.98
CA LYS A 495 -35.92 5.81 -7.35
C LYS A 495 -35.55 7.16 -8.00
N ARG A 496 -34.66 7.93 -7.35
CA ARG A 496 -34.18 9.19 -7.90
C ARG A 496 -33.60 9.05 -9.31
N THR A 497 -32.84 7.99 -9.52
CA THR A 497 -32.25 7.72 -10.85
C THR A 497 -33.31 7.40 -11.90
N LEU A 498 -34.28 6.57 -11.55
CA LEU A 498 -35.38 6.19 -12.45
C LEU A 498 -36.25 7.40 -12.84
N GLU A 499 -36.38 8.40 -11.97
CA GLU A 499 -37.13 9.64 -12.26
C GLU A 499 -36.31 10.65 -13.07
N PHE A 500 -35.04 10.85 -12.77
CA PHE A 500 -34.25 11.92 -13.40
C PHE A 500 -33.52 11.53 -14.67
N VAL A 501 -33.24 10.23 -14.88
CA VAL A 501 -32.43 9.76 -16.02
C VAL A 501 -33.24 9.67 -17.33
N PRO A 502 -34.43 9.02 -17.39
CA PRO A 502 -35.09 8.73 -18.64
C PRO A 502 -35.55 9.98 -19.44
N GLY A 503 -35.84 11.08 -18.76
CA GLY A 503 -36.33 12.31 -19.38
C GLY A 503 -35.25 13.29 -19.84
N ASN A 504 -33.97 13.04 -19.57
CA ASN A 504 -32.90 13.96 -19.86
C ASN A 504 -32.25 13.66 -21.22
N PRO A 505 -32.21 14.62 -22.18
CA PRO A 505 -31.63 14.39 -23.51
C PRO A 505 -30.09 14.31 -23.47
N ASN A 506 -29.44 14.73 -22.39
CA ASN A 506 -27.98 14.71 -22.27
C ASN A 506 -27.47 13.35 -21.75
N ARG A 507 -26.97 12.52 -22.68
CA ARG A 507 -26.42 11.19 -22.36
C ARG A 507 -25.30 11.23 -21.30
N ASN A 508 -24.44 12.24 -21.33
CA ASN A 508 -23.38 12.36 -20.33
C ASN A 508 -23.96 12.61 -18.94
N PHE A 509 -25.03 13.42 -18.84
CA PHE A 509 -25.77 13.59 -17.59
C PHE A 509 -26.36 12.26 -17.09
N GLN A 510 -27.00 11.49 -17.99
CA GLN A 510 -27.57 10.19 -17.64
C GLN A 510 -26.50 9.25 -17.09
N LEU A 511 -25.36 9.09 -17.78
CA LEU A 511 -24.24 8.21 -17.36
C LEU A 511 -23.61 8.68 -16.04
N LYS A 512 -23.47 9.98 -15.83
CA LYS A 512 -23.02 10.52 -14.54
C LYS A 512 -23.99 10.14 -13.41
N GLN A 513 -25.31 10.24 -13.61
CA GLN A 513 -26.29 9.88 -12.59
C GLN A 513 -26.25 8.38 -12.28
N VAL A 514 -26.12 7.53 -13.29
CA VAL A 514 -25.89 6.09 -13.09
C VAL A 514 -24.63 5.86 -12.24
N GLY A 515 -23.52 6.56 -12.53
CA GLY A 515 -22.30 6.47 -11.73
C GLY A 515 -22.53 6.90 -10.28
N ILE A 516 -23.27 7.98 -10.01
CA ILE A 516 -23.62 8.42 -8.65
C ILE A 516 -24.47 7.35 -7.94
N THR A 517 -25.41 6.74 -8.65
CA THR A 517 -26.23 5.66 -8.11
C THR A 517 -25.38 4.45 -7.73
N MET A 518 -24.50 4.03 -8.62
CA MET A 518 -23.56 2.92 -8.34
C MET A 518 -22.73 3.18 -7.10
N ILE A 519 -22.16 4.37 -6.93
CA ILE A 519 -21.33 4.73 -5.77
C ILE A 519 -22.14 4.62 -4.47
N HIS A 520 -23.30 5.22 -4.39
CA HIS A 520 -24.05 5.33 -3.13
C HIS A 520 -24.75 4.01 -2.74
N VAL A 521 -25.28 3.25 -3.73
CA VAL A 521 -25.82 1.92 -3.49
C VAL A 521 -24.69 0.96 -3.07
N ALA A 522 -23.56 1.01 -3.79
CA ALA A 522 -22.39 0.19 -3.46
C ALA A 522 -21.85 0.51 -2.06
N PHE A 523 -21.81 1.79 -1.68
CA PHE A 523 -21.41 2.18 -0.33
C PHE A 523 -22.35 1.62 0.74
N ALA A 524 -23.66 1.72 0.56
CA ALA A 524 -24.63 1.16 1.50
C ALA A 524 -24.49 -0.37 1.64
N LEU A 525 -24.32 -1.08 0.53
CA LEU A 525 -24.08 -2.52 0.52
C LEU A 525 -22.72 -2.89 1.14
N LEU A 526 -21.67 -2.11 0.87
CA LEU A 526 -20.34 -2.31 1.45
C LEU A 526 -20.39 -2.21 2.99
N VAL A 527 -21.07 -1.21 3.53
CA VAL A 527 -21.22 -1.05 4.98
C VAL A 527 -21.96 -2.26 5.60
N VAL A 528 -23.03 -2.74 4.96
CA VAL A 528 -23.74 -3.95 5.39
C VAL A 528 -22.82 -5.17 5.36
N THR A 529 -22.12 -5.40 4.24
CA THR A 529 -21.28 -6.60 4.07
C THR A 529 -20.08 -6.60 5.02
N VAL A 530 -19.44 -5.45 5.26
CA VAL A 530 -18.34 -5.35 6.23
C VAL A 530 -18.83 -5.62 7.65
N THR A 531 -19.98 -5.07 8.04
CA THR A 531 -20.57 -5.31 9.36
C THR A 531 -20.90 -6.80 9.56
N PHE A 532 -21.56 -7.40 8.58
CA PHE A 532 -21.98 -8.81 8.69
C PHE A 532 -20.80 -9.78 8.57
N SER A 533 -19.85 -9.54 7.68
CA SER A 533 -18.67 -10.42 7.56
C SER A 533 -17.80 -10.36 8.83
N TYR A 534 -17.70 -9.21 9.49
CA TYR A 534 -16.97 -9.08 10.73
C TYR A 534 -17.63 -9.81 11.91
N LEU A 535 -18.95 -9.67 12.05
CA LEU A 535 -19.68 -10.19 13.21
C LEU A 535 -20.08 -11.67 13.05
N PHE A 536 -20.36 -12.11 11.83
CA PHE A 536 -20.91 -13.45 11.57
C PHE A 536 -19.92 -14.41 10.91
N THR A 537 -18.61 -14.14 11.01
CA THR A 537 -17.59 -15.13 10.66
C THR A 537 -17.64 -16.26 11.71
N ALA A 538 -18.15 -17.42 11.31
CA ALA A 538 -18.08 -18.64 12.11
C ALA A 538 -16.68 -19.24 11.97
N GLN A 539 -16.14 -19.74 13.07
CA GLN A 539 -14.83 -20.40 13.10
C GLN A 539 -14.94 -21.70 13.89
N SER A 540 -14.38 -22.76 13.33
CA SER A 540 -14.25 -24.07 13.99
C SER A 540 -12.85 -24.61 13.73
N SER A 541 -12.31 -25.38 14.68
CA SER A 541 -10.95 -25.91 14.58
C SER A 541 -10.95 -27.42 14.74
N LEU A 542 -10.03 -28.07 14.04
CA LEU A 542 -9.83 -29.51 14.02
C LEU A 542 -8.32 -29.78 14.07
N VAL A 543 -7.93 -30.84 14.79
CA VAL A 543 -6.54 -31.33 14.81
C VAL A 543 -6.52 -32.72 14.19
N VAL A 544 -5.69 -32.89 13.17
CA VAL A 544 -5.43 -34.18 12.51
C VAL A 544 -4.02 -34.61 12.92
N ALA A 545 -3.93 -35.64 13.74
CA ALA A 545 -2.66 -36.26 14.13
C ALA A 545 -2.17 -37.20 13.02
N ASP A 546 -0.86 -37.36 12.90
CA ASP A 546 -0.21 -38.23 11.89
C ASP A 546 -0.68 -37.94 10.43
N ALA A 547 -0.95 -36.67 10.11
CA ALA A 547 -1.48 -36.23 8.81
C ALA A 547 -0.53 -36.59 7.64
N ASP A 548 0.77 -36.68 7.89
CA ASP A 548 1.81 -37.14 6.95
C ASP A 548 1.62 -38.60 6.54
N ARG A 549 1.24 -39.46 7.49
CA ARG A 549 0.92 -40.88 7.24
C ARG A 549 -0.43 -41.03 6.58
N GLU A 550 -1.41 -40.28 7.02
CA GLU A 550 -2.77 -40.30 6.50
C GLU A 550 -2.84 -39.91 5.04
N ALA A 551 -2.02 -38.93 4.63
CA ALA A 551 -1.92 -38.45 3.24
C ALA A 551 -1.37 -39.50 2.26
N THR A 552 -0.66 -40.54 2.75
CA THR A 552 -0.10 -41.62 1.92
C THR A 552 -1.09 -42.77 1.69
N ILE A 553 -2.23 -42.78 2.37
CA ILE A 553 -3.24 -43.85 2.29
C ILE A 553 -4.30 -43.47 1.28
N GLU A 554 -4.46 -44.28 0.23
CA GLU A 554 -5.53 -44.09 -0.74
C GLU A 554 -6.89 -44.26 -0.03
N GLY A 555 -7.69 -43.17 0.04
CA GLY A 555 -8.96 -43.12 0.79
C GLY A 555 -8.81 -42.68 2.25
N SER A 556 -7.89 -41.73 2.54
CA SER A 556 -7.72 -41.08 3.84
C SER A 556 -9.06 -40.72 4.50
N ALA A 557 -9.09 -40.73 5.83
CA ALA A 557 -10.31 -40.48 6.59
C ALA A 557 -10.85 -39.06 6.34
N VAL A 558 -12.17 -38.94 6.34
CA VAL A 558 -12.88 -37.66 6.33
C VAL A 558 -13.15 -37.26 7.78
N HIS A 559 -12.54 -36.20 8.24
CA HIS A 559 -12.67 -35.67 9.59
C HIS A 559 -13.78 -34.64 9.68
N GLU A 560 -14.76 -34.85 10.54
CA GLU A 560 -15.78 -33.85 10.82
C GLU A 560 -15.18 -32.68 11.63
N VAL A 561 -15.47 -31.44 11.19
CA VAL A 561 -15.04 -30.24 11.89
C VAL A 561 -16.05 -29.97 13.03
N PRO A 562 -15.62 -29.96 14.30
CA PRO A 562 -16.50 -29.79 15.45
C PRO A 562 -17.40 -28.55 15.35
N GLU A 563 -18.63 -28.67 15.83
CA GLU A 563 -19.60 -27.57 15.86
C GLU A 563 -19.90 -26.92 14.50
N SER A 564 -19.67 -27.66 13.41
CA SER A 564 -19.90 -27.20 12.06
C SER A 564 -20.52 -28.26 11.17
N ASN A 565 -20.97 -27.90 9.98
CA ASN A 565 -21.42 -28.82 8.93
C ASN A 565 -20.30 -29.12 7.90
N TYR A 566 -19.06 -28.87 8.28
CA TYR A 566 -17.89 -29.15 7.45
C TYR A 566 -17.21 -30.45 7.84
N ALA A 567 -16.58 -31.04 6.83
CA ALA A 567 -15.64 -32.13 7.02
C ALA A 567 -14.43 -31.89 6.11
N VAL A 568 -13.26 -32.32 6.55
CA VAL A 568 -12.01 -32.13 5.81
C VAL A 568 -11.31 -33.48 5.66
N GLN A 569 -10.78 -33.72 4.48
CA GLN A 569 -9.93 -34.85 4.16
C GLN A 569 -8.54 -34.35 3.79
N VAL A 570 -7.51 -34.91 4.40
CA VAL A 570 -6.11 -34.68 4.05
C VAL A 570 -5.76 -35.60 2.87
N SER A 571 -5.35 -35.03 1.75
CA SER A 571 -5.11 -35.76 0.49
C SER A 571 -3.65 -35.78 0.05
N ASP A 572 -2.82 -34.91 0.60
CA ASP A 572 -1.40 -34.78 0.31
C ASP A 572 -0.70 -34.08 1.48
N TYR A 573 0.56 -34.45 1.73
CA TYR A 573 1.41 -33.82 2.73
C TYR A 573 2.81 -33.74 2.17
N ARG A 574 3.34 -32.54 2.02
CA ARG A 574 4.66 -32.30 1.46
C ARG A 574 5.43 -31.29 2.28
N SER A 575 6.59 -31.72 2.77
CA SER A 575 7.62 -30.80 3.26
C SER A 575 8.56 -30.47 2.09
N TYR A 576 8.97 -29.23 1.96
CA TYR A 576 9.86 -28.76 0.92
C TYR A 576 10.77 -27.67 1.44
N GLN A 577 11.88 -27.50 0.74
CA GLN A 577 12.84 -26.42 0.98
C GLN A 577 13.01 -25.62 -0.29
N ARG A 578 13.29 -24.33 -0.17
CA ARG A 578 13.65 -23.46 -1.31
C ARG A 578 14.95 -22.71 -1.03
N PRO A 579 15.91 -22.73 -1.96
CA PRO A 579 15.88 -23.52 -3.21
C PRO A 579 15.88 -25.03 -2.92
N GLU A 580 15.25 -25.81 -3.79
CA GLU A 580 15.11 -27.28 -3.64
C GLU A 580 16.46 -28.00 -3.66
N GLU A 581 17.42 -27.45 -4.41
CA GLU A 581 18.84 -27.84 -4.41
C GLU A 581 19.70 -26.58 -4.54
N PRO A 582 20.83 -26.49 -3.82
CA PRO A 582 21.76 -25.39 -4.01
C PRO A 582 22.32 -25.45 -5.44
N ASN A 583 21.98 -24.47 -6.27
CA ASN A 583 22.60 -24.36 -7.59
C ASN A 583 24.02 -23.80 -7.44
N VAL A 584 24.95 -24.68 -7.14
CA VAL A 584 26.35 -24.37 -6.87
C VAL A 584 26.98 -23.57 -8.01
N GLU A 585 26.57 -23.83 -9.27
CA GLU A 585 27.09 -23.11 -10.45
C GLU A 585 26.75 -21.63 -10.45
N ASN A 586 25.61 -21.24 -9.84
CA ASN A 586 25.21 -19.84 -9.72
C ASN A 586 25.77 -19.14 -8.47
N MET A 587 26.36 -19.91 -7.57
CA MET A 587 26.75 -19.44 -6.23
C MET A 587 28.25 -19.41 -6.02
N ALA A 588 28.95 -20.23 -6.73
CA ALA A 588 30.39 -20.39 -6.62
C ALA A 588 31.08 -20.01 -7.92
N LEU A 589 32.28 -19.47 -7.81
CA LEU A 589 33.13 -19.19 -8.99
C LEU A 589 33.65 -20.49 -9.55
N SER A 590 33.57 -20.68 -10.88
CA SER A 590 34.24 -21.78 -11.52
C SER A 590 35.75 -21.60 -11.46
N SER A 591 36.48 -22.69 -11.63
CA SER A 591 37.94 -22.65 -11.73
C SER A 591 38.42 -21.70 -12.83
N GLU A 592 37.72 -21.61 -13.99
CA GLU A 592 38.02 -20.66 -15.06
C GLU A 592 37.81 -19.20 -14.64
N GLN A 593 36.72 -18.93 -13.88
CA GLN A 593 36.44 -17.58 -13.37
C GLN A 593 37.50 -17.14 -12.37
N ILE A 594 37.98 -18.05 -11.52
CA ILE A 594 39.06 -17.76 -10.58
C ILE A 594 40.37 -17.53 -11.35
N ALA A 595 40.69 -18.39 -12.27
CA ALA A 595 41.91 -18.23 -13.10
C ALA A 595 41.90 -16.91 -13.91
N SER A 596 40.73 -16.46 -14.37
CA SER A 596 40.63 -15.21 -15.14
C SER A 596 40.63 -13.94 -14.26
N ARG A 597 40.18 -14.02 -13.00
CA ARG A 597 40.09 -12.89 -12.09
C ARG A 597 41.31 -12.73 -11.18
N GLY A 598 42.11 -13.78 -11.02
CA GLY A 598 43.41 -13.82 -10.39
C GLY A 598 43.65 -12.84 -9.25
N GLN A 599 44.47 -11.84 -9.50
CA GLN A 599 44.83 -10.83 -8.51
C GLN A 599 43.66 -9.96 -8.02
N GLU A 600 42.57 -9.85 -8.76
CA GLU A 600 41.41 -9.05 -8.37
C GLU A 600 40.69 -9.60 -7.13
N ILE A 601 40.74 -10.94 -6.97
CA ILE A 601 40.06 -11.63 -5.86
C ILE A 601 41.04 -12.22 -4.84
N HIS A 602 42.32 -11.81 -4.92
CA HIS A 602 43.34 -12.21 -3.96
C HIS A 602 42.97 -11.77 -2.54
N GLU A 603 43.22 -12.66 -1.54
CA GLU A 603 42.83 -12.46 -0.15
C GLU A 603 41.34 -12.30 0.15
N THR A 604 40.48 -12.52 -0.86
CA THR A 604 39.01 -12.50 -0.66
C THR A 604 38.48 -13.89 -0.37
N ARG A 605 37.45 -14.00 0.50
CA ARG A 605 36.79 -15.27 0.76
C ARG A 605 35.75 -15.52 -0.34
N GLN A 606 35.93 -16.58 -1.11
CA GLN A 606 35.08 -16.93 -2.26
C GLN A 606 34.64 -18.40 -2.16
N PRO A 607 33.39 -18.68 -2.56
CA PRO A 607 32.99 -20.04 -2.89
C PRO A 607 33.50 -20.41 -4.28
N VAL A 608 34.03 -21.59 -4.40
CA VAL A 608 34.65 -22.13 -5.61
C VAL A 608 34.13 -23.51 -5.91
N TYR A 609 33.86 -23.84 -7.16
CA TYR A 609 33.45 -25.17 -7.56
C TYR A 609 34.20 -25.64 -8.80
N GLY A 610 34.27 -26.96 -8.94
CA GLY A 610 34.86 -27.64 -10.12
C GLY A 610 34.93 -29.13 -9.87
N THR A 611 35.38 -29.85 -10.88
CA THR A 611 35.60 -31.30 -10.80
C THR A 611 36.99 -31.59 -10.19
N ALA A 612 37.02 -32.38 -9.16
CA ALA A 612 38.26 -32.81 -8.54
C ALA A 612 39.04 -33.72 -9.50
N THR A 613 40.13 -33.21 -10.05
CA THR A 613 40.94 -33.97 -11.06
C THR A 613 42.18 -34.60 -10.46
N GLN A 614 42.68 -34.05 -9.39
CA GLN A 614 43.82 -34.60 -8.63
C GLN A 614 43.61 -34.25 -7.13
N ILE A 615 43.88 -35.22 -6.27
CA ILE A 615 43.82 -35.05 -4.80
C ILE A 615 45.18 -35.47 -4.23
N ASN A 616 45.82 -34.53 -3.56
CA ASN A 616 47.10 -34.79 -2.86
C ASN A 616 46.91 -34.59 -1.37
N ALA A 617 46.92 -35.68 -0.62
CA ALA A 617 46.80 -35.67 0.84
C ALA A 617 48.17 -35.64 1.50
N GLY A 618 48.44 -34.57 2.24
CA GLY A 618 49.63 -34.45 3.11
C GLY A 618 49.27 -34.67 4.59
N PRO A 619 50.27 -34.60 5.48
CA PRO A 619 50.04 -34.80 6.92
C PRO A 619 49.23 -33.65 7.56
N ASP A 620 49.34 -32.43 7.03
CA ASP A 620 48.78 -31.22 7.61
C ASP A 620 47.74 -30.55 6.72
N ALA A 621 47.58 -31.00 5.45
CA ALA A 621 46.61 -30.45 4.49
C ALA A 621 46.31 -31.42 3.35
N THR A 622 45.10 -31.36 2.83
CA THR A 622 44.69 -32.01 1.58
C THR A 622 44.49 -30.94 0.53
N VAL A 623 45.11 -31.09 -0.66
CA VAL A 623 44.93 -30.16 -1.80
C VAL A 623 44.20 -30.87 -2.92
N ILE A 624 43.20 -30.21 -3.48
CA ILE A 624 42.32 -30.74 -4.54
C ILE A 624 42.43 -29.82 -5.76
N GLN A 625 42.88 -30.36 -6.91
CA GLN A 625 42.94 -29.65 -8.16
C GLN A 625 41.54 -29.64 -8.81
N LEU A 626 41.13 -28.49 -9.33
CA LEU A 626 39.82 -28.31 -10.00
C LEU A 626 39.99 -28.28 -11.53
N ASP A 627 39.23 -29.10 -12.26
CA ASP A 627 39.04 -29.08 -13.73
C ASP A 627 40.35 -29.13 -14.52
N ASN A 628 41.38 -29.79 -14.05
CA ASN A 628 42.75 -29.75 -14.62
C ASN A 628 43.27 -28.31 -14.83
N SER A 629 42.76 -27.36 -14.10
CA SER A 629 43.17 -25.97 -14.11
C SER A 629 44.32 -25.67 -13.15
N GLY A 630 44.84 -24.45 -13.19
CA GLY A 630 45.82 -23.99 -12.16
C GLY A 630 45.19 -23.67 -10.81
N VAL A 631 43.92 -23.94 -10.60
CA VAL A 631 43.20 -23.61 -9.35
C VAL A 631 43.08 -24.84 -8.47
N TRP A 632 43.40 -24.63 -7.17
CA TRP A 632 43.40 -25.67 -6.17
C TRP A 632 42.56 -25.27 -4.95
N ILE A 633 41.94 -26.24 -4.30
CA ILE A 633 41.40 -26.06 -2.94
C ILE A 633 42.38 -26.67 -1.94
N GLY A 634 42.88 -25.85 -1.03
CA GLY A 634 43.78 -26.28 0.05
C GLY A 634 43.00 -26.40 1.36
N VAL A 635 42.74 -27.63 1.80
CA VAL A 635 42.01 -27.93 3.03
C VAL A 635 42.99 -28.18 4.15
N MET A 636 43.05 -27.28 5.10
CA MET A 636 43.97 -27.35 6.25
C MET A 636 43.47 -28.34 7.28
N ASN A 637 44.42 -29.08 7.89
CA ASN A 637 44.18 -30.05 8.97
C ASN A 637 43.13 -31.13 8.64
N ALA A 638 43.03 -31.54 7.36
CA ALA A 638 42.07 -32.55 6.90
C ALA A 638 42.78 -33.64 6.10
N SER A 639 42.42 -34.89 6.36
CA SER A 639 42.79 -36.02 5.48
C SER A 639 41.72 -36.21 4.38
N GLN A 640 42.11 -36.89 3.28
CA GLN A 640 41.15 -37.21 2.22
C GLN A 640 39.96 -38.02 2.73
N THR A 641 40.16 -38.88 3.71
CA THR A 641 39.10 -39.69 4.32
C THR A 641 38.10 -38.85 5.12
N ASP A 642 38.54 -37.73 5.69
CA ASP A 642 37.66 -36.81 6.43
C ASP A 642 36.77 -36.03 5.51
N LEU A 643 37.20 -35.79 4.26
CA LEU A 643 36.46 -35.02 3.28
C LEU A 643 35.43 -35.84 2.48
N GLY A 644 35.60 -37.16 2.40
CA GLY A 644 34.73 -38.06 1.64
C GLY A 644 34.68 -37.73 0.13
N ILE A 645 35.75 -37.11 -0.40
CA ILE A 645 35.83 -36.64 -1.79
C ILE A 645 36.78 -37.55 -2.56
N SER A 646 36.39 -37.91 -3.77
CA SER A 646 37.17 -38.73 -4.69
C SER A 646 37.48 -37.99 -5.99
N GLU A 647 38.53 -38.41 -6.72
CA GLU A 647 38.79 -37.89 -8.08
C GLU A 647 37.62 -38.21 -9.00
N GLY A 648 37.15 -37.20 -9.73
CA GLY A 648 35.95 -37.24 -10.56
C GLY A 648 34.71 -36.64 -9.92
N ASP A 649 34.70 -36.40 -8.61
CA ASP A 649 33.57 -35.77 -7.94
C ASP A 649 33.53 -34.27 -8.26
N GLN A 650 32.31 -33.75 -8.40
CA GLN A 650 32.11 -32.32 -8.38
C GLN A 650 32.17 -31.79 -6.95
N VAL A 651 33.08 -30.87 -6.69
CA VAL A 651 33.45 -30.38 -5.38
C VAL A 651 33.18 -28.89 -5.30
N VAL A 652 32.73 -28.44 -4.14
CA VAL A 652 32.60 -27.04 -3.80
C VAL A 652 33.31 -26.75 -2.49
N GLY A 653 34.04 -25.63 -2.44
CA GLY A 653 34.73 -25.17 -1.24
C GLY A 653 34.53 -23.66 -1.06
N VAL A 654 34.40 -23.22 0.20
CA VAL A 654 34.35 -21.82 0.59
C VAL A 654 35.59 -21.45 1.37
N GLY A 655 36.44 -20.61 0.78
CA GLY A 655 37.70 -20.27 1.42
C GLY A 655 38.31 -18.97 0.86
N THR A 656 39.47 -18.61 1.41
CA THR A 656 40.22 -17.41 1.00
C THR A 656 41.06 -17.73 -0.23
N VAL A 657 40.87 -16.96 -1.31
CA VAL A 657 41.64 -17.11 -2.54
C VAL A 657 43.03 -16.52 -2.36
N MET A 658 44.04 -17.34 -2.48
CA MET A 658 45.45 -16.95 -2.38
C MET A 658 46.08 -17.12 -3.76
N TRP A 659 46.39 -16.03 -4.43
CA TRP A 659 47.03 -16.05 -5.78
C TRP A 659 48.56 -16.11 -5.61
N ASP A 660 49.25 -16.96 -6.42
CA ASP A 660 50.71 -17.21 -6.37
C ASP A 660 51.23 -17.78 -5.00
N PHE A 661 50.38 -18.47 -4.23
CA PHE A 661 50.67 -18.86 -2.85
C PHE A 661 51.55 -20.15 -2.75
N LEU A 662 51.46 -21.05 -3.73
CA LEU A 662 52.20 -22.34 -3.70
C LEU A 662 53.10 -22.54 -4.93
N PRO A 663 54.29 -21.94 -4.97
CA PRO A 663 55.17 -22.04 -6.10
C PRO A 663 55.75 -23.45 -6.36
N GLU A 664 55.54 -24.38 -5.37
CA GLU A 664 56.00 -25.76 -5.48
C GLU A 664 55.01 -26.72 -6.18
N LEU A 665 53.75 -26.27 -6.38
CA LEU A 665 52.75 -27.02 -7.14
C LEU A 665 52.88 -26.72 -8.63
N PRO A 666 53.14 -27.72 -9.51
CA PRO A 666 53.23 -27.50 -10.93
C PRO A 666 51.89 -26.99 -11.49
N GLN A 667 51.94 -25.85 -12.18
CA GLN A 667 50.78 -25.19 -12.76
C GLN A 667 49.75 -24.63 -11.73
N SER A 668 50.22 -24.11 -10.60
CA SER A 668 49.35 -23.44 -9.62
C SER A 668 49.22 -21.96 -9.99
N ASP A 669 48.00 -21.53 -10.35
CA ASP A 669 47.64 -20.11 -10.56
C ASP A 669 47.01 -19.54 -9.32
N GLY A 670 46.29 -20.35 -8.52
CA GLY A 670 45.65 -19.91 -7.31
C GLY A 670 45.21 -21.04 -6.39
N VAL A 671 45.22 -20.81 -5.11
CA VAL A 671 44.77 -21.78 -4.08
C VAL A 671 43.66 -21.15 -3.24
N VAL A 672 42.56 -21.87 -3.07
CA VAL A 672 41.50 -21.51 -2.12
C VAL A 672 41.78 -22.21 -0.80
N VAL A 673 42.26 -21.47 0.18
CA VAL A 673 42.59 -21.99 1.50
C VAL A 673 41.34 -22.03 2.38
N THR A 674 41.07 -23.21 2.93
CA THR A 674 39.85 -23.44 3.72
C THR A 674 40.03 -24.54 4.79
N GLU A 675 38.99 -24.80 5.57
CA GLU A 675 38.89 -25.86 6.56
C GLU A 675 37.94 -26.98 6.08
N ALA A 676 38.06 -28.18 6.66
CA ALA A 676 37.28 -29.35 6.25
C ALA A 676 35.75 -29.12 6.29
N ALA A 677 35.26 -28.37 7.24
CA ALA A 677 33.82 -28.04 7.39
C ALA A 677 33.28 -27.17 6.23
N ASN A 678 34.14 -26.55 5.43
CA ASN A 678 33.77 -25.64 4.34
C ASN A 678 34.03 -26.26 2.95
N VAL A 679 34.28 -27.57 2.84
CA VAL A 679 34.44 -28.27 1.57
C VAL A 679 33.59 -29.52 1.57
N GLY A 680 32.95 -29.82 0.43
CA GLY A 680 32.15 -31.03 0.26
C GLY A 680 31.83 -31.29 -1.19
N PRO A 681 31.26 -32.45 -1.52
CA PRO A 681 30.75 -32.72 -2.85
C PRO A 681 29.55 -31.79 -3.15
N VAL A 682 29.34 -31.41 -4.41
CA VAL A 682 28.22 -30.57 -4.84
C VAL A 682 26.86 -31.17 -4.45
N SER A 683 26.76 -32.49 -4.38
CA SER A 683 25.56 -33.23 -3.91
C SER A 683 25.29 -33.10 -2.39
N ASN A 684 26.29 -32.67 -1.62
CA ASN A 684 26.17 -32.37 -0.21
C ASN A 684 27.10 -31.20 0.13
N PRO A 685 26.73 -29.99 -0.26
CA PRO A 685 27.57 -28.81 -0.10
C PRO A 685 27.78 -28.47 1.37
N PRO A 686 28.94 -27.84 1.69
CA PRO A 686 29.21 -27.44 3.06
C PRO A 686 28.18 -26.46 3.60
N ALA A 687 27.95 -26.49 4.91
CA ALA A 687 26.97 -25.63 5.60
C ALA A 687 27.17 -24.12 5.32
N ALA A 688 28.40 -23.70 4.98
CA ALA A 688 28.68 -22.33 4.55
C ALA A 688 27.99 -21.96 3.23
N LEU A 689 27.53 -22.95 2.46
CA LEU A 689 26.75 -22.81 1.23
C LEU A 689 25.32 -23.33 1.39
N ASP A 690 24.92 -23.74 2.57
CA ASP A 690 23.53 -24.06 2.83
C ASP A 690 22.67 -22.80 2.61
N GLN A 691 21.90 -22.85 1.54
CA GLN A 691 21.05 -21.75 1.10
C GLN A 691 19.60 -22.04 1.31
N THR A 692 19.25 -23.03 2.11
CA THR A 692 17.87 -23.19 2.52
C THR A 692 17.40 -21.90 3.14
N ARG A 693 16.55 -21.21 2.40
CA ARG A 693 15.99 -19.90 2.78
C ARG A 693 14.60 -20.03 3.34
N VAL A 694 13.89 -21.02 2.83
CA VAL A 694 12.51 -21.28 3.14
C VAL A 694 12.32 -22.76 3.39
N GLU A 695 11.81 -23.09 4.55
CA GLU A 695 11.26 -24.40 4.86
C GLU A 695 9.74 -24.29 4.80
N GLY A 696 9.10 -25.16 4.04
CA GLY A 696 7.66 -25.13 3.87
C GLY A 696 7.01 -26.48 4.06
N THR A 697 5.77 -26.46 4.54
CA THR A 697 4.90 -27.62 4.56
C THR A 697 3.59 -27.29 3.91
N ALA A 698 3.22 -28.03 2.89
CA ALA A 698 1.94 -27.93 2.19
C ALA A 698 1.07 -29.17 2.45
N VAL A 699 -0.16 -28.93 2.82
CA VAL A 699 -1.16 -29.97 3.06
C VAL A 699 -2.25 -29.87 2.02
N GLY A 700 -2.41 -30.93 1.22
CA GLY A 700 -3.53 -31.05 0.27
C GLY A 700 -4.82 -31.35 1.01
N LEU A 701 -5.84 -30.52 0.81
CA LEU A 701 -7.10 -30.59 1.52
C LEU A 701 -8.26 -30.73 0.54
N THR A 702 -9.22 -31.59 0.88
CA THR A 702 -10.56 -31.61 0.26
C THR A 702 -11.56 -31.25 1.34
N VAL A 703 -12.36 -30.21 1.11
CA VAL A 703 -13.35 -29.70 2.08
C VAL A 703 -14.73 -30.09 1.60
N TYR A 704 -15.50 -30.64 2.50
CA TYR A 704 -16.90 -31.03 2.28
C TYR A 704 -17.83 -30.20 3.16
N GLN A 705 -19.02 -29.91 2.65
CA GLN A 705 -20.10 -29.31 3.40
C GLN A 705 -21.36 -30.15 3.21
N ASN A 706 -21.96 -30.60 4.29
CA ASN A 706 -23.11 -31.54 4.27
C ASN A 706 -22.87 -32.81 3.41
N GLY A 707 -21.62 -33.30 3.34
CA GLY A 707 -21.23 -34.45 2.54
C GLY A 707 -20.94 -34.18 1.06
N GLU A 708 -21.14 -32.96 0.59
CA GLU A 708 -20.79 -32.51 -0.78
C GLU A 708 -19.44 -31.81 -0.80
N GLN A 709 -18.56 -32.16 -1.74
CA GLN A 709 -17.28 -31.51 -1.90
C GLN A 709 -17.47 -30.07 -2.40
N ILE A 710 -16.98 -29.10 -1.64
CA ILE A 710 -17.05 -27.66 -1.99
C ILE A 710 -15.71 -27.07 -2.41
N ALA A 711 -14.59 -27.52 -1.84
CA ALA A 711 -13.29 -27.00 -2.15
C ALA A 711 -12.23 -28.10 -2.21
N ARG A 712 -11.19 -27.89 -3.02
CA ARG A 712 -9.97 -28.69 -3.04
C ARG A 712 -8.77 -27.80 -3.34
N GLY A 713 -7.70 -27.93 -2.57
CA GLY A 713 -6.49 -27.15 -2.75
C GLY A 713 -5.48 -27.40 -1.63
N ASN A 714 -4.46 -26.58 -1.57
CA ASN A 714 -3.44 -26.67 -0.55
C ASN A 714 -3.61 -25.55 0.48
N ALA A 715 -3.29 -25.87 1.73
CA ALA A 715 -3.01 -24.91 2.79
C ALA A 715 -1.70 -25.33 3.47
N GLY A 716 -1.00 -24.41 4.11
CA GLY A 716 0.26 -24.74 4.73
C GLY A 716 0.95 -23.55 5.38
N GLN A 717 2.22 -23.74 5.66
CA GLN A 717 3.07 -22.68 6.22
C GLN A 717 4.47 -22.73 5.60
N GLU A 718 5.07 -21.57 5.49
CA GLU A 718 6.46 -21.38 5.09
C GLU A 718 7.20 -20.63 6.17
N GLN A 719 8.37 -21.12 6.55
CA GLN A 719 9.29 -20.46 7.48
C GLN A 719 10.46 -19.89 6.70
N TYR A 720 10.70 -18.61 6.83
CA TYR A 720 11.76 -17.87 6.15
C TYR A 720 12.94 -17.70 7.10
N LEU A 721 13.94 -18.57 6.98
CA LEU A 721 15.04 -18.70 7.93
C LEU A 721 15.91 -17.44 8.03
N GLN A 722 16.19 -16.79 6.89
CA GLN A 722 17.01 -15.57 6.88
C GLN A 722 16.29 -14.30 7.36
N GLN A 723 14.98 -14.39 7.55
CA GLN A 723 14.14 -13.32 8.07
C GLN A 723 13.71 -13.60 9.51
N GLY A 724 14.63 -14.16 10.30
CA GLY A 724 14.40 -14.45 11.72
C GLY A 724 13.39 -15.57 11.95
N GLY A 725 13.21 -16.49 10.98
CA GLY A 725 12.25 -17.59 11.09
C GLY A 725 10.80 -17.13 10.94
N MET A 726 10.55 -16.03 10.20
CA MET A 726 9.20 -15.52 9.97
C MET A 726 8.32 -16.59 9.31
N GLU A 727 7.18 -16.85 9.90
CA GLU A 727 6.19 -17.77 9.35
C GLU A 727 5.17 -17.03 8.48
N VAL A 728 4.91 -17.57 7.29
CA VAL A 728 3.83 -17.15 6.39
C VAL A 728 2.91 -18.32 6.16
N ARG A 729 1.62 -18.09 6.28
CA ARG A 729 0.59 -19.12 6.09
C ARG A 729 0.01 -19.04 4.69
N ASP A 730 0.02 -20.16 3.97
CA ASP A 730 -0.75 -20.32 2.75
C ASP A 730 -2.15 -20.83 3.13
N VAL A 731 -3.18 -20.15 2.60
CA VAL A 731 -4.57 -20.40 2.99
C VAL A 731 -5.38 -20.90 1.81
N LEU A 732 -6.22 -21.90 2.04
CA LEU A 732 -7.19 -22.35 1.06
C LEU A 732 -8.45 -21.49 1.17
N VAL A 733 -8.82 -20.80 0.08
CA VAL A 733 -10.03 -19.98 0.01
C VAL A 733 -10.95 -20.48 -1.10
N ASP A 734 -12.10 -21.02 -0.73
CA ASP A 734 -13.19 -21.27 -1.65
C ASP A 734 -14.18 -20.11 -1.66
N ARG A 735 -14.48 -19.60 -2.88
CA ARG A 735 -15.27 -18.37 -3.08
C ARG A 735 -16.71 -18.73 -3.43
N GLY A 736 -17.53 -18.86 -2.39
CA GLY A 736 -18.96 -19.13 -2.55
C GLY A 736 -19.80 -17.87 -2.86
N LEU A 737 -21.04 -18.05 -3.23
CA LEU A 737 -21.98 -16.95 -3.48
C LEU A 737 -22.44 -16.28 -2.18
N THR A 738 -22.70 -17.07 -1.14
CA THR A 738 -23.23 -16.61 0.15
C THR A 738 -22.14 -16.36 1.17
N HIS A 739 -21.10 -17.17 1.16
CA HIS A 739 -19.95 -17.07 2.05
C HIS A 739 -18.70 -17.61 1.37
N ASP A 740 -17.53 -17.13 1.80
CA ASP A 740 -16.25 -17.76 1.50
C ASP A 740 -15.96 -18.81 2.58
N THR A 741 -15.45 -19.97 2.17
CA THR A 741 -14.86 -20.97 3.07
C THR A 741 -13.35 -20.73 3.09
N TYR A 742 -12.82 -20.43 4.25
CA TYR A 742 -11.43 -20.05 4.44
C TYR A 742 -10.78 -21.05 5.39
N VAL A 743 -9.73 -21.75 4.93
CA VAL A 743 -9.05 -22.77 5.71
C VAL A 743 -7.60 -22.39 5.95
N ILE A 744 -7.22 -22.40 7.21
CA ILE A 744 -5.84 -22.19 7.67
C ILE A 744 -5.31 -23.53 8.14
N ALA A 745 -4.10 -23.89 7.72
CA ALA A 745 -3.37 -25.01 8.25
C ALA A 745 -2.13 -24.51 9.02
N ALA A 746 -1.98 -24.99 10.24
CA ALA A 746 -0.74 -24.89 11.01
C ALA A 746 -0.19 -26.30 11.18
N VAL A 747 1.07 -26.50 10.85
CA VAL A 747 1.71 -27.81 10.81
C VAL A 747 2.83 -27.87 11.84
N ASP A 748 2.83 -28.90 12.67
CA ASP A 748 3.84 -29.16 13.66
C ASP A 748 4.08 -30.68 13.76
N ASP A 749 5.28 -31.12 13.37
CA ASP A 749 5.77 -32.50 13.43
C ASP A 749 4.72 -33.57 12.98
N GLY A 750 4.22 -33.41 11.75
CA GLY A 750 3.22 -34.33 11.16
C GLY A 750 1.78 -34.13 11.66
N THR A 751 1.57 -33.28 12.65
CA THR A 751 0.23 -32.91 13.13
C THR A 751 -0.23 -31.65 12.44
N VAL A 752 -1.46 -31.66 11.91
CA VAL A 752 -2.05 -30.52 11.22
C VAL A 752 -3.23 -29.96 12.03
N SER A 753 -3.08 -28.73 12.48
CA SER A 753 -4.17 -27.97 13.09
C SER A 753 -4.89 -27.15 12.02
N LEU A 754 -6.13 -27.48 11.74
CA LEU A 754 -6.96 -26.83 10.74
C LEU A 754 -7.95 -25.87 11.42
N THR A 755 -8.04 -24.65 10.90
CA THR A 755 -9.10 -23.71 11.27
C THR A 755 -9.94 -23.41 10.04
N VAL A 756 -11.21 -23.74 10.10
CA VAL A 756 -12.18 -23.47 9.02
C VAL A 756 -13.04 -22.29 9.43
N LYS A 757 -13.08 -21.26 8.57
CA LYS A 757 -13.91 -20.07 8.77
C LYS A 757 -14.93 -19.94 7.65
N GLN A 758 -16.15 -19.55 8.01
CA GLN A 758 -17.20 -19.15 7.09
C GLN A 758 -17.35 -17.63 7.14
N ILE A 759 -17.00 -16.95 6.05
CA ILE A 759 -17.03 -15.50 5.99
C ILE A 759 -18.18 -15.06 5.09
N PRO A 760 -19.30 -14.55 5.65
CA PRO A 760 -20.49 -14.27 4.87
C PRO A 760 -20.34 -13.03 3.98
N LEU A 761 -21.13 -12.99 2.90
CA LEU A 761 -21.31 -11.85 2.01
C LEU A 761 -20.06 -11.34 1.27
N MET A 762 -18.96 -12.10 1.25
CA MET A 762 -17.72 -11.70 0.58
C MET A 762 -17.90 -11.43 -0.91
N THR A 763 -18.74 -12.18 -1.59
CA THR A 763 -19.06 -11.98 -3.00
C THR A 763 -19.84 -10.68 -3.23
N VAL A 764 -20.82 -10.36 -2.36
CA VAL A 764 -21.56 -9.08 -2.43
C VAL A 764 -20.61 -7.90 -2.19
N MET A 765 -19.68 -8.04 -1.27
CA MET A 765 -18.66 -7.04 -1.00
C MET A 765 -17.76 -6.78 -2.22
N ARG A 766 -17.26 -7.83 -2.89
CA ARG A 766 -16.46 -7.70 -4.13
C ARG A 766 -17.22 -6.95 -5.22
N PHE A 767 -18.51 -7.28 -5.42
CA PHE A 767 -19.38 -6.56 -6.37
C PHE A 767 -19.62 -5.10 -5.96
N SER A 768 -19.80 -4.83 -4.67
CA SER A 768 -19.99 -3.47 -4.16
C SER A 768 -18.75 -2.63 -4.42
N VAL A 769 -17.58 -3.14 -4.14
CA VAL A 769 -16.31 -2.46 -4.43
C VAL A 769 -16.12 -2.19 -5.93
N ALA A 770 -16.38 -3.18 -6.78
CA ALA A 770 -16.31 -3.01 -8.24
C ALA A 770 -17.30 -1.93 -8.73
N ALA A 771 -18.53 -1.95 -8.24
CA ALA A 771 -19.55 -0.95 -8.57
C ALA A 771 -19.16 0.46 -8.11
N LEU A 772 -18.54 0.58 -6.94
CA LEU A 772 -18.04 1.86 -6.40
C LEU A 772 -16.94 2.46 -7.29
N LEU A 773 -15.98 1.64 -7.73
CA LEU A 773 -14.88 2.08 -8.61
C LEU A 773 -15.40 2.42 -10.01
N VAL A 774 -16.24 1.58 -10.61
CA VAL A 774 -16.85 1.83 -11.93
C VAL A 774 -17.76 3.05 -11.88
N GLY A 775 -18.55 3.21 -10.82
CA GLY A 775 -19.38 4.38 -10.60
C GLY A 775 -18.58 5.68 -10.56
N MET A 776 -17.44 5.69 -9.85
CA MET A 776 -16.55 6.86 -9.82
C MET A 776 -15.95 7.13 -11.20
N LEU A 777 -15.56 6.09 -11.94
CA LEU A 777 -15.06 6.24 -13.30
C LEU A 777 -16.12 6.90 -14.21
N PHE A 778 -17.40 6.50 -14.10
CA PHE A 778 -18.49 7.14 -14.81
C PHE A 778 -18.63 8.63 -14.46
N VAL A 779 -18.51 8.98 -13.18
CA VAL A 779 -18.55 10.39 -12.74
C VAL A 779 -17.35 11.17 -13.28
N ILE A 780 -16.15 10.59 -13.30
CA ILE A 780 -14.94 11.23 -13.83
C ILE A 780 -15.07 11.49 -15.34
N VAL A 781 -15.56 10.53 -16.10
CA VAL A 781 -15.60 10.60 -17.56
C VAL A 781 -16.79 11.46 -18.04
N PHE A 782 -17.97 11.22 -17.50
CA PHE A 782 -19.22 11.74 -18.04
C PHE A 782 -19.79 12.97 -17.33
N ASP A 783 -19.11 13.58 -16.34
CA ASP A 783 -19.60 14.80 -15.72
C ASP A 783 -19.68 15.95 -16.75
N PRO A 784 -20.88 16.48 -17.09
CA PRO A 784 -21.03 17.57 -18.07
C PRO A 784 -20.29 18.86 -17.66
N ALA A 785 -20.09 19.08 -16.36
CA ALA A 785 -19.39 20.27 -15.86
C ALA A 785 -17.87 20.09 -15.83
N HIS A 786 -17.39 18.92 -15.40
CA HIS A 786 -15.98 18.68 -15.07
C HIS A 786 -15.42 17.38 -15.64
N GLY A 787 -16.16 16.64 -16.46
CA GLY A 787 -15.74 15.35 -17.01
C GLY A 787 -14.66 15.44 -18.09
N LEU A 788 -13.92 14.35 -18.28
CA LEU A 788 -12.86 14.23 -19.29
C LEU A 788 -13.40 14.28 -20.71
N ALA A 789 -14.61 13.79 -20.95
CA ALA A 789 -15.27 13.83 -22.27
C ALA A 789 -15.43 15.25 -22.84
N ARG A 790 -15.30 16.29 -22.04
CA ARG A 790 -15.34 17.69 -22.48
C ARG A 790 -14.00 18.19 -23.02
N VAL A 791 -12.92 17.52 -22.69
CA VAL A 791 -11.55 17.92 -23.08
C VAL A 791 -11.20 17.40 -24.47
N TRP A 792 -11.72 16.21 -24.84
CA TRP A 792 -11.38 15.50 -26.07
C TRP A 792 -11.86 16.17 -27.39
N PRO A 793 -13.07 16.78 -27.50
CA PRO A 793 -13.52 17.36 -28.75
C PRO A 793 -12.89 18.71 -29.13
N ARG A 794 -12.18 19.38 -28.23
CA ARG A 794 -11.58 20.69 -28.51
C ARG A 794 -10.27 20.61 -29.29
N VAL A 795 -9.57 19.48 -29.24
CA VAL A 795 -8.33 19.26 -29.99
C VAL A 795 -8.61 19.08 -31.50
N THR A 796 -9.76 18.51 -31.84
CA THR A 796 -10.15 18.28 -33.24
C THR A 796 -10.83 19.47 -33.92
N ARG A 797 -11.31 20.50 -33.19
CA ARG A 797 -11.99 21.67 -33.74
C ARG A 797 -11.08 22.86 -34.06
N GLN A 798 -9.85 22.89 -33.57
CA GLN A 798 -8.90 23.96 -33.87
C GLN A 798 -8.16 23.77 -35.21
N GLN A 799 -8.27 22.62 -35.87
CA GLN A 799 -7.64 22.38 -37.17
C GLN A 799 -8.55 22.70 -38.38
N ASN A 800 -9.85 23.00 -38.18
CA ASN A 800 -10.79 23.26 -39.30
C ASN A 800 -11.33 24.71 -39.41
N VAL A 801 -10.69 25.68 -38.79
CA VAL A 801 -11.14 27.08 -38.86
C VAL A 801 -10.20 28.01 -39.65
N THR A 802 -9.14 27.47 -40.28
CA THR A 802 -8.19 28.27 -41.06
C THR A 802 -8.29 28.10 -42.56
N GLU A 803 -9.37 27.55 -43.10
CA GLU A 803 -9.56 27.47 -44.55
C GLU A 803 -10.98 27.89 -44.99
N THR A 804 -11.45 29.11 -44.78
CA THR A 804 -12.49 29.76 -45.58
C THR A 804 -12.55 31.24 -45.26
N THR A 805 -11.61 32.04 -45.77
CA THR A 805 -11.86 33.42 -46.17
C THR A 805 -10.86 33.80 -47.27
N SER A 806 -11.19 33.45 -48.48
CA SER A 806 -10.74 34.17 -49.67
C SER A 806 -11.79 33.91 -50.75
N ASP A 807 -12.78 34.82 -50.78
CA ASP A 807 -13.33 35.42 -52.00
C ASP A 807 -14.30 36.57 -51.63
#